data_ea37716ed8db639c57d449dbb3ebd5a7
#
_entry.id   ea37716ed8db639c57d449dbb3ebd5a7
#
_cell.length_a   1.000
_cell.length_b   1.000
_cell.length_c   1.000
_cell.angle_alpha   90.00
_cell.angle_beta   90.00
_cell.angle_gamma   90.00
#
_symmetry.space_group_name_H-M   'P 1'
#
loop_
_entity.id
_entity.type
_entity.pdbx_description
1 polymer ?
#
loop_
_entity_poly.entity_id
_entity_poly.type
_entity_poly.pdbx_seq_one_letter_code
_entity_poly.pdbx_strand_id
1 'polypeptide(L)'
;VSSFAQSNAIKGHVKDASGEPVMGATITVNGKAVGITDMDGNFSVDAAPGANLTFTYLGMTPQTVKASSNMNITLKDDSKSLNEVVVIGYGAVKKSDLTGSVTALTPDSKNKGLVVNAQDMISGKIAGVNVTSNSGEPGVGTQIRIRGGSSLNASNDPLIVIDGVPMDNNKVGNTGSNILSTINPQDIESFNVLKDASATAIYGSRGSNGVIIITTKKGSKGQKPQVSYSGSVSISEKKKTYDMMDGDEYRAYIKSNFAEDDDAVKALGTANTDWQDLIYRTAVSHDHNISVAGSAGKSLPYRVSLGYTGQEGILKNSDYKRYTAAINLNPSLLDDHLTLNLNAKGMHSKAKKADTGAIGAAITFDPTQSPYDFTSERDLAMLGSGKQQTLNNFGGYFNWLTSASGYNDSQWPYTRFKDATSNPLALLELGGKVEKVNSFIGSADIDYKVHGFEDLRLHMTLGAEVAKGTETENQPTSYPSTIYYGGITDNSNLKRNLLLSAYAQYYKDFNKIHHFDIMGGYEYQHFFFRYNNSWIQYYPSTSPNAGEIFKDTPDYDKYENFLVSFFGRANYTLMNRYYLTVTVRDDGSSRFADHWGLFPSFAFAWRVNEEGFLKNVKWLSNLKLRLGYGKTGQQEGIKNYIWFKQYKKGQNFGKYPVIGDGSIYTPLYYNDKLKWETTETYNAGLDFGFLDNRLNGTIDVYKRKTKDLINEAPVAALAGSADKGLQNIGSLENKGVEIALNWVPVSTKDWYWTMSYNFTYNDNKITDLNGVSDNGDPVLVGDNIDQSNKVLAYQTGYAANSFYVFQQLYDKDGKPVEGAVVDRNGDGKITDSDRYLYKSVMAPVTMGFSTRVEYKHFDLGFSLRASIGNYVYNQFEQAQRLKTTGSLWCQGSFFVNRYVKSLGWMSDANSSKLSDYFVQNASFLKMDNITLGYSFNNLFKAGSWKGISGRVYGSVSNVFTITKYDGLDPEVVSGIDNNVYPRPITFLLGVNLNF
;
A
#
# COMPACT_ATOMS: atom_id res chain seq x y z
N VAL A 1 -21.83 -51.75 -48.29
CA VAL A 1 -21.39 -50.42 -48.75
C VAL A 1 -21.30 -49.51 -47.58
N SER A 2 -20.09 -49.35 -46.96
CA SER A 2 -19.83 -48.44 -45.87
C SER A 2 -19.64 -47.02 -46.41
N SER A 3 -20.60 -46.14 -46.11
CA SER A 3 -20.49 -44.74 -46.44
C SER A 3 -19.49 -44.08 -45.44
N PHE A 4 -18.31 -43.74 -45.93
CA PHE A 4 -17.40 -42.84 -45.20
C PHE A 4 -18.04 -41.45 -45.12
N ALA A 5 -18.44 -41.04 -43.96
CA ALA A 5 -18.83 -39.66 -43.70
C ALA A 5 -17.58 -38.76 -43.88
N GLN A 6 -17.58 -37.99 -44.94
CA GLN A 6 -16.58 -36.96 -45.20
C GLN A 6 -16.69 -35.90 -44.09
N SER A 7 -15.70 -35.79 -43.20
CA SER A 7 -15.64 -34.74 -42.18
C SER A 7 -15.51 -33.38 -42.89
N ASN A 8 -16.51 -32.55 -42.77
CA ASN A 8 -16.52 -31.17 -43.30
C ASN A 8 -15.71 -30.26 -42.40
N ALA A 9 -14.39 -30.47 -42.28
CA ALA A 9 -13.53 -29.64 -41.51
C ALA A 9 -13.37 -28.26 -42.17
N ILE A 10 -14.00 -27.26 -41.59
CA ILE A 10 -13.87 -25.86 -42.00
C ILE A 10 -12.61 -25.31 -41.41
N LYS A 11 -11.73 -24.79 -42.25
CA LYS A 11 -10.43 -24.20 -41.84
C LYS A 11 -10.41 -22.73 -42.12
N GLY A 12 -9.58 -22.01 -41.38
CA GLY A 12 -9.37 -20.59 -41.58
C GLY A 12 -8.35 -19.99 -40.63
N HIS A 13 -8.22 -18.69 -40.72
CA HIS A 13 -7.27 -17.90 -39.95
C HIS A 13 -8.00 -16.72 -39.33
N VAL A 14 -7.73 -16.46 -38.02
CA VAL A 14 -8.26 -15.32 -37.27
C VAL A 14 -7.11 -14.38 -36.99
N LYS A 15 -7.28 -13.11 -37.33
CA LYS A 15 -6.33 -12.03 -37.07
C LYS A 15 -7.02 -10.83 -36.42
N ASP A 16 -6.26 -9.97 -35.78
CA ASP A 16 -6.73 -8.70 -35.29
C ASP A 16 -6.77 -7.61 -36.38
N ALA A 17 -7.17 -6.40 -36.05
CA ALA A 17 -7.22 -5.27 -36.98
C ALA A 17 -5.83 -4.84 -37.47
N SER A 18 -4.74 -5.17 -36.74
CA SER A 18 -3.36 -4.91 -37.13
C SER A 18 -2.78 -5.98 -38.08
N GLY A 19 -3.54 -7.08 -38.26
CA GLY A 19 -3.15 -8.24 -39.06
C GLY A 19 -2.37 -9.29 -38.29
N GLU A 20 -2.27 -9.18 -36.98
CA GLU A 20 -1.65 -10.16 -36.09
C GLU A 20 -2.57 -11.34 -35.83
N PRO A 21 -2.05 -12.56 -35.78
CA PRO A 21 -2.85 -13.75 -35.50
C PRO A 21 -3.45 -13.71 -34.09
N VAL A 22 -4.73 -13.92 -33.97
CA VAL A 22 -5.42 -14.01 -32.68
C VAL A 22 -5.43 -15.47 -32.22
N MET A 23 -4.55 -15.78 -31.30
CA MET A 23 -4.44 -17.10 -30.66
C MET A 23 -5.50 -17.24 -29.55
N GLY A 24 -6.11 -18.43 -29.43
CA GLY A 24 -7.05 -18.70 -28.35
C GLY A 24 -8.46 -18.10 -28.57
N ALA A 25 -8.75 -17.54 -29.74
CA ALA A 25 -10.11 -17.13 -30.07
C ALA A 25 -11.05 -18.33 -30.06
N THR A 26 -12.10 -18.26 -29.28
CA THR A 26 -13.11 -19.31 -29.16
C THR A 26 -14.06 -19.26 -30.32
N ILE A 27 -14.31 -20.40 -30.95
CA ILE A 27 -15.22 -20.55 -32.10
C ILE A 27 -16.45 -21.33 -31.64
N THR A 28 -17.63 -20.75 -31.80
CA THR A 28 -18.88 -21.35 -31.38
C THR A 28 -19.83 -21.50 -32.55
N VAL A 29 -20.65 -22.58 -32.52
CA VAL A 29 -21.81 -22.80 -33.42
C VAL A 29 -23.05 -22.89 -32.55
N ASN A 30 -24.03 -22.03 -32.79
CA ASN A 30 -25.26 -21.98 -31.97
C ASN A 30 -25.00 -21.94 -30.46
N GLY A 31 -23.95 -21.21 -30.05
CA GLY A 31 -23.56 -21.05 -28.64
C GLY A 31 -22.73 -22.20 -28.03
N LYS A 32 -22.48 -23.29 -28.75
CA LYS A 32 -21.60 -24.39 -28.34
C LYS A 32 -20.21 -24.19 -28.90
N ALA A 33 -19.16 -24.24 -28.06
CA ALA A 33 -17.77 -24.17 -28.47
C ALA A 33 -17.40 -25.40 -29.34
N VAL A 34 -16.91 -25.16 -30.56
CA VAL A 34 -16.47 -26.17 -31.51
C VAL A 34 -14.97 -26.17 -31.75
N GLY A 35 -14.25 -25.11 -31.31
CA GLY A 35 -12.80 -25.03 -31.44
C GLY A 35 -12.25 -23.71 -30.91
N ILE A 36 -10.93 -23.63 -30.94
CA ILE A 36 -10.14 -22.41 -30.63
C ILE A 36 -9.07 -22.25 -31.70
N THR A 37 -8.60 -21.02 -31.90
CA THR A 37 -7.49 -20.75 -32.81
C THR A 37 -6.14 -21.14 -32.16
N ASP A 38 -5.23 -21.66 -33.01
CA ASP A 38 -3.83 -21.96 -32.60
C ASP A 38 -2.96 -20.70 -32.49
N MET A 39 -1.68 -20.88 -32.27
CA MET A 39 -0.70 -19.77 -32.07
C MET A 39 -0.54 -18.88 -33.31
N ASP A 40 -0.80 -19.43 -34.49
CA ASP A 40 -0.77 -18.71 -35.77
C ASP A 40 -2.16 -18.18 -36.15
N GLY A 41 -3.13 -18.20 -35.23
CA GLY A 41 -4.52 -17.79 -35.50
C GLY A 41 -5.32 -18.76 -36.39
N ASN A 42 -4.77 -19.93 -36.78
CA ASN A 42 -5.45 -20.88 -37.61
C ASN A 42 -6.46 -21.71 -36.79
N PHE A 43 -7.53 -22.09 -37.41
CA PHE A 43 -8.51 -23.00 -36.82
C PHE A 43 -8.94 -24.09 -37.79
N SER A 44 -9.37 -25.20 -37.23
CA SER A 44 -10.04 -26.30 -37.94
C SER A 44 -11.19 -26.81 -37.08
N VAL A 45 -12.41 -26.58 -37.53
CA VAL A 45 -13.62 -26.95 -36.77
C VAL A 45 -14.56 -27.77 -37.61
N ASP A 46 -15.25 -28.69 -36.99
CA ASP A 46 -16.29 -29.52 -37.64
C ASP A 46 -17.62 -28.77 -37.57
N ALA A 47 -18.05 -28.24 -38.70
CA ALA A 47 -19.31 -27.52 -38.82
C ALA A 47 -19.92 -27.68 -40.20
N ALA A 48 -21.23 -27.67 -40.27
CA ALA A 48 -21.93 -27.74 -41.54
C ALA A 48 -21.65 -26.51 -42.42
N PRO A 49 -21.41 -26.64 -43.74
CA PRO A 49 -21.28 -25.50 -44.63
C PRO A 49 -22.49 -24.55 -44.52
N GLY A 50 -22.20 -23.25 -44.37
CA GLY A 50 -23.24 -22.22 -44.15
C GLY A 50 -23.74 -22.07 -42.71
N ALA A 51 -23.26 -22.85 -41.74
CA ALA A 51 -23.54 -22.64 -40.32
C ALA A 51 -22.96 -21.28 -39.83
N ASN A 52 -23.60 -20.64 -38.89
CA ASN A 52 -23.08 -19.41 -38.29
C ASN A 52 -21.97 -19.76 -37.28
N LEU A 53 -20.74 -19.44 -37.62
CA LEU A 53 -19.59 -19.52 -36.71
C LEU A 53 -19.41 -18.18 -36.05
N THR A 54 -19.42 -18.14 -34.70
CA THR A 54 -19.13 -16.95 -33.92
C THR A 54 -17.73 -17.07 -33.31
N PHE A 55 -16.88 -16.12 -33.64
CA PHE A 55 -15.51 -16.00 -33.15
C PHE A 55 -15.49 -15.00 -32.01
N THR A 56 -14.98 -15.39 -30.85
CA THR A 56 -14.91 -14.56 -29.66
C THR A 56 -13.50 -14.61 -29.05
N TYR A 57 -12.98 -13.49 -28.68
CA TYR A 57 -11.70 -13.36 -27.96
C TYR A 57 -11.80 -12.26 -26.91
N LEU A 58 -11.11 -12.41 -25.80
CA LEU A 58 -11.14 -11.43 -24.70
C LEU A 58 -10.60 -10.07 -25.18
N GLY A 59 -11.38 -9.01 -25.01
CA GLY A 59 -11.04 -7.67 -25.48
C GLY A 59 -11.30 -7.42 -26.97
N MET A 60 -11.94 -8.33 -27.69
CA MET A 60 -12.30 -8.16 -29.11
C MET A 60 -13.79 -8.31 -29.36
N THR A 61 -14.31 -7.59 -30.35
CA THR A 61 -15.71 -7.63 -30.73
C THR A 61 -16.02 -8.99 -31.37
N PRO A 62 -16.99 -9.78 -30.88
CA PRO A 62 -17.40 -11.03 -31.48
C PRO A 62 -17.84 -10.87 -32.94
N GLN A 63 -17.37 -11.73 -33.82
CA GLN A 63 -17.73 -11.73 -35.22
C GLN A 63 -18.42 -13.01 -35.58
N THR A 64 -19.63 -12.93 -36.16
CA THR A 64 -20.38 -14.08 -36.68
C THR A 64 -20.33 -14.08 -38.17
N VAL A 65 -19.86 -15.20 -38.75
CA VAL A 65 -19.69 -15.39 -40.20
C VAL A 65 -20.21 -16.77 -40.60
N LYS A 66 -20.80 -16.88 -41.81
CA LYS A 66 -21.22 -18.15 -42.35
C LYS A 66 -20.04 -19.03 -42.73
N ALA A 67 -20.08 -20.28 -42.32
CA ALA A 67 -19.02 -21.27 -42.53
C ALA A 67 -18.75 -21.52 -44.04
N SER A 68 -17.51 -21.36 -44.47
CA SER A 68 -16.99 -21.61 -45.79
C SER A 68 -15.61 -22.33 -45.72
N SER A 69 -15.16 -22.95 -46.83
CA SER A 69 -14.00 -23.85 -46.83
C SER A 69 -12.65 -23.24 -46.42
N ASN A 70 -12.45 -21.93 -46.61
CA ASN A 70 -11.26 -21.19 -46.17
C ASN A 70 -11.69 -19.81 -45.71
N MET A 71 -11.56 -19.52 -44.40
CA MET A 71 -12.06 -18.30 -43.79
C MET A 71 -10.90 -17.44 -43.27
N ASN A 72 -10.95 -16.15 -43.61
CA ASN A 72 -10.08 -15.13 -43.00
C ASN A 72 -10.96 -14.21 -42.17
N ILE A 73 -10.80 -14.28 -40.84
CA ILE A 73 -11.60 -13.53 -39.88
C ILE A 73 -10.73 -12.44 -39.31
N THR A 74 -11.23 -11.22 -39.28
CA THR A 74 -10.53 -10.10 -38.64
C THR A 74 -11.35 -9.66 -37.44
N LEU A 75 -10.89 -9.98 -36.22
CA LEU A 75 -11.50 -9.47 -35.00
C LEU A 75 -10.99 -8.04 -34.76
N LYS A 76 -11.90 -7.16 -34.41
CA LYS A 76 -11.58 -5.77 -34.03
C LYS A 76 -11.54 -5.68 -32.53
N ASP A 77 -10.63 -4.85 -32.01
CA ASP A 77 -10.61 -4.55 -30.59
C ASP A 77 -11.98 -4.09 -30.13
N ASP A 78 -12.46 -4.69 -29.04
CA ASP A 78 -13.72 -4.29 -28.44
C ASP A 78 -13.52 -2.97 -27.69
N SER A 79 -13.74 -1.86 -28.41
CA SER A 79 -13.86 -0.54 -27.79
C SER A 79 -15.09 -0.43 -26.88
N LYS A 80 -15.93 -1.47 -26.82
CA LYS A 80 -17.11 -1.57 -25.94
C LYS A 80 -16.72 -2.18 -24.59
N SER A 81 -16.02 -1.42 -23.76
CA SER A 81 -15.73 -1.78 -22.36
C SER A 81 -16.99 -2.06 -21.49
N LEU A 82 -18.18 -1.96 -22.07
CA LEU A 82 -19.48 -2.20 -21.43
C LEU A 82 -19.80 -3.68 -21.20
N ASN A 83 -19.19 -4.60 -21.96
CA ASN A 83 -19.37 -6.05 -21.76
C ASN A 83 -18.31 -6.68 -20.84
N GLU A 84 -17.39 -5.87 -20.32
CA GLU A 84 -16.42 -6.30 -19.33
C GLU A 84 -17.15 -6.83 -18.09
N VAL A 85 -16.79 -8.04 -17.66
CA VAL A 85 -17.35 -8.65 -16.46
C VAL A 85 -16.54 -8.20 -15.26
N VAL A 86 -17.21 -7.63 -14.27
CA VAL A 86 -16.60 -7.09 -13.05
C VAL A 86 -17.00 -7.96 -11.87
N VAL A 87 -16.03 -8.40 -11.11
CA VAL A 87 -16.26 -9.12 -9.84
C VAL A 87 -16.68 -8.11 -8.76
N ILE A 88 -17.85 -8.32 -8.17
CA ILE A 88 -18.42 -7.51 -7.10
C ILE A 88 -18.85 -8.40 -5.94
N GLY A 89 -18.04 -8.45 -4.89
CA GLY A 89 -18.37 -9.27 -3.74
C GLY A 89 -18.66 -10.72 -4.11
N TYR A 90 -19.87 -11.18 -3.83
CA TYR A 90 -20.35 -12.52 -4.17
C TYR A 90 -20.95 -12.49 -5.58
N GLY A 91 -20.13 -12.77 -6.61
CA GLY A 91 -20.53 -12.88 -7.98
C GLY A 91 -19.84 -11.89 -8.92
N ALA A 92 -20.16 -12.04 -10.21
CA ALA A 92 -19.64 -11.22 -11.28
C ALA A 92 -20.79 -10.68 -12.13
N VAL A 93 -20.75 -9.39 -12.43
CA VAL A 93 -21.77 -8.72 -13.24
C VAL A 93 -21.13 -7.97 -14.40
N LYS A 94 -21.89 -7.71 -15.45
CA LYS A 94 -21.40 -6.86 -16.53
C LYS A 94 -21.23 -5.43 -16.02
N LYS A 95 -20.18 -4.76 -16.46
CA LYS A 95 -19.90 -3.35 -16.11
C LYS A 95 -21.07 -2.44 -16.46
N SER A 96 -21.80 -2.76 -17.55
CA SER A 96 -23.02 -2.06 -17.93
C SER A 96 -24.11 -2.09 -16.87
N ASP A 97 -24.18 -3.14 -16.07
CA ASP A 97 -25.28 -3.43 -15.15
C ASP A 97 -24.97 -3.00 -13.72
N LEU A 98 -23.74 -2.51 -13.47
CA LEU A 98 -23.33 -1.99 -12.18
C LEU A 98 -24.17 -0.76 -11.77
N THR A 99 -24.67 -0.76 -10.55
CA THR A 99 -25.42 0.34 -9.95
C THR A 99 -24.56 1.23 -9.08
N GLY A 100 -23.47 0.70 -8.50
CA GLY A 100 -22.55 1.40 -7.61
C GLY A 100 -21.31 1.97 -8.32
N SER A 101 -20.52 2.76 -7.59
CA SER A 101 -19.23 3.30 -8.07
C SER A 101 -18.14 2.23 -7.95
N VAL A 102 -17.91 1.52 -9.05
CA VAL A 102 -16.90 0.47 -9.16
C VAL A 102 -15.96 0.79 -10.31
N THR A 103 -14.67 0.71 -10.05
CA THR A 103 -13.64 0.86 -11.10
C THR A 103 -12.92 -0.47 -11.30
N ALA A 104 -13.04 -1.03 -12.50
CA ALA A 104 -12.26 -2.18 -12.93
C ALA A 104 -10.98 -1.69 -13.62
N LEU A 105 -9.84 -2.24 -13.24
CA LEU A 105 -8.54 -1.97 -13.84
C LEU A 105 -7.88 -3.29 -14.21
N THR A 106 -7.68 -3.53 -15.50
CA THR A 106 -6.77 -4.56 -16.00
C THR A 106 -5.38 -3.94 -16.14
N PRO A 107 -4.35 -4.47 -15.47
CA PRO A 107 -3.01 -3.90 -15.53
C PRO A 107 -2.47 -3.86 -16.96
N ASP A 108 -2.01 -2.70 -17.39
CA ASP A 108 -1.35 -2.53 -18.68
C ASP A 108 0.02 -3.25 -18.67
N SER A 109 0.13 -4.33 -19.42
CA SER A 109 1.35 -5.13 -19.51
C SER A 109 2.51 -4.39 -20.20
N LYS A 110 2.21 -3.36 -21.00
CA LYS A 110 3.19 -2.62 -21.79
C LYS A 110 3.68 -1.34 -21.09
N ASN A 111 2.83 -0.71 -20.27
CA ASN A 111 3.17 0.54 -19.57
C ASN A 111 3.04 0.39 -18.04
N LYS A 112 3.82 -0.50 -17.44
CA LYS A 112 3.76 -0.77 -16.00
C LYS A 112 4.94 -0.24 -15.18
N GLY A 113 6.06 0.11 -15.82
CA GLY A 113 7.29 0.49 -15.13
C GLY A 113 7.87 -0.63 -14.27
N LEU A 114 8.61 -0.28 -13.24
CA LEU A 114 9.05 -1.22 -12.20
C LEU A 114 7.85 -1.54 -11.29
N VAL A 115 7.44 -2.79 -11.27
CA VAL A 115 6.36 -3.30 -10.41
C VAL A 115 6.94 -4.38 -9.50
N VAL A 116 7.12 -4.06 -8.24
CA VAL A 116 7.58 -4.99 -7.21
C VAL A 116 6.40 -5.56 -6.43
N ASN A 117 5.42 -4.73 -6.15
CA ASN A 117 4.22 -5.08 -5.40
C ASN A 117 2.95 -4.78 -6.21
N ALA A 118 1.86 -5.45 -5.87
CA ALA A 118 0.58 -5.29 -6.58
C ALA A 118 0.03 -3.85 -6.54
N GLN A 119 0.28 -3.10 -5.46
CA GLN A 119 -0.17 -1.71 -5.31
C GLN A 119 0.47 -0.74 -6.31
N ASP A 120 1.68 -1.05 -6.81
CA ASP A 120 2.35 -0.21 -7.82
C ASP A 120 1.56 -0.16 -9.12
N MET A 121 0.76 -1.21 -9.38
CA MET A 121 -0.06 -1.31 -10.59
C MET A 121 -1.27 -0.38 -10.59
N ILE A 122 -1.77 0.05 -9.42
CA ILE A 122 -2.95 0.90 -9.26
C ILE A 122 -2.60 2.36 -8.93
N SER A 123 -1.35 2.64 -8.56
CA SER A 123 -0.89 3.98 -8.18
C SER A 123 -1.15 5.01 -9.29
N GLY A 124 -1.88 6.08 -8.98
CA GLY A 124 -2.22 7.15 -9.90
C GLY A 124 -3.14 6.77 -11.08
N LYS A 125 -3.74 5.55 -11.07
CA LYS A 125 -4.55 5.06 -12.20
C LYS A 125 -6.05 5.03 -11.92
N ILE A 126 -6.46 5.18 -10.66
CA ILE A 126 -7.88 5.07 -10.26
C ILE A 126 -8.29 6.34 -9.52
N ALA A 127 -9.32 7.03 -10.02
CA ALA A 127 -9.91 8.19 -9.34
C ALA A 127 -10.47 7.78 -7.96
N GLY A 128 -10.25 8.61 -6.94
CA GLY A 128 -10.65 8.34 -5.56
C GLY A 128 -9.71 7.42 -4.78
N VAL A 129 -8.66 6.88 -5.42
CA VAL A 129 -7.67 6.00 -4.79
C VAL A 129 -6.33 6.72 -4.70
N ASN A 130 -5.88 7.00 -3.50
CA ASN A 130 -4.55 7.54 -3.25
C ASN A 130 -3.63 6.42 -2.74
N VAL A 131 -2.54 6.18 -3.46
CA VAL A 131 -1.49 5.22 -3.10
C VAL A 131 -0.23 6.02 -2.80
N THR A 132 0.17 6.02 -1.55
CA THR A 132 1.35 6.75 -1.08
C THR A 132 2.39 5.77 -0.56
N SER A 133 3.61 5.85 -1.07
CA SER A 133 4.71 5.03 -0.58
C SER A 133 5.32 5.67 0.66
N ASN A 134 5.51 4.88 1.71
CA ASN A 134 6.12 5.36 2.96
C ASN A 134 7.65 5.43 2.88
N SER A 135 8.26 4.72 1.92
CA SER A 135 9.70 4.51 1.90
C SER A 135 10.16 4.01 0.54
N GLY A 136 11.41 4.29 0.18
CA GLY A 136 12.11 3.66 -0.97
C GLY A 136 12.77 2.32 -0.61
N GLU A 137 12.63 1.84 0.61
CA GLU A 137 13.21 0.59 1.09
C GLU A 137 12.64 -0.63 0.37
N PRO A 138 13.47 -1.61 -0.01
CA PRO A 138 13.02 -2.85 -0.64
C PRO A 138 12.00 -3.63 0.20
N GLY A 139 10.90 -4.06 -0.44
CA GLY A 139 9.87 -4.91 0.18
C GLY A 139 8.90 -4.19 1.12
N VAL A 140 9.03 -2.88 1.33
CA VAL A 140 8.09 -2.09 2.13
C VAL A 140 6.78 -1.84 1.39
N GLY A 141 5.66 -1.94 2.10
CA GLY A 141 4.32 -1.70 1.58
C GLY A 141 4.00 -0.21 1.44
N THR A 142 2.97 0.08 0.66
CA THR A 142 2.41 1.43 0.51
C THR A 142 1.12 1.57 1.30
N GLN A 143 0.76 2.80 1.63
CA GLN A 143 -0.53 3.13 2.20
C GLN A 143 -1.53 3.38 1.08
N ILE A 144 -2.72 2.79 1.19
CA ILE A 144 -3.82 3.00 0.24
C ILE A 144 -4.98 3.67 0.98
N ARG A 145 -5.52 4.74 0.39
CA ARG A 145 -6.71 5.44 0.90
C ARG A 145 -7.73 5.58 -0.22
N ILE A 146 -9.00 5.28 0.10
CA ILE A 146 -10.12 5.44 -0.83
C ILE A 146 -11.07 6.51 -0.26
N ARG A 147 -11.23 7.62 -0.98
CA ARG A 147 -12.10 8.75 -0.60
C ARG A 147 -11.78 9.32 0.79
N GLY A 148 -10.50 9.43 1.14
CA GLY A 148 -10.02 9.87 2.46
C GLY A 148 -10.12 8.79 3.54
N GLY A 149 -9.87 9.17 4.81
CA GLY A 149 -10.05 8.31 5.97
C GLY A 149 -11.48 8.39 6.52
N SER A 150 -12.00 7.29 7.08
CA SER A 150 -13.31 7.26 7.72
C SER A 150 -13.24 7.26 9.25
N SER A 151 -12.06 7.07 9.83
CA SER A 151 -11.85 7.02 11.29
C SER A 151 -10.65 7.85 11.71
N LEU A 152 -10.62 8.24 12.99
CA LEU A 152 -9.47 8.91 13.63
C LEU A 152 -8.54 7.92 14.32
N ASN A 153 -9.04 6.84 14.90
CA ASN A 153 -8.26 5.86 15.65
C ASN A 153 -8.34 4.43 15.06
N ALA A 154 -9.44 4.05 14.41
CA ALA A 154 -9.53 2.77 13.71
C ALA A 154 -8.76 2.81 12.37
N SER A 155 -8.55 1.63 11.77
CA SER A 155 -7.86 1.54 10.47
C SER A 155 -8.59 2.31 9.38
N ASN A 156 -7.83 3.00 8.54
CA ASN A 156 -8.31 3.65 7.32
C ASN A 156 -7.91 2.90 6.04
N ASP A 157 -7.35 1.70 6.16
CA ASP A 157 -6.96 0.88 5.01
C ASP A 157 -8.18 0.19 4.39
N PRO A 158 -8.27 0.09 3.06
CA PRO A 158 -9.35 -0.64 2.40
C PRO A 158 -9.25 -2.14 2.68
N LEU A 159 -10.38 -2.84 2.63
CA LEU A 159 -10.40 -4.29 2.63
C LEU A 159 -9.78 -4.82 1.33
N ILE A 160 -8.84 -5.73 1.44
CA ILE A 160 -8.28 -6.47 0.31
C ILE A 160 -8.96 -7.83 0.22
N VAL A 161 -9.48 -8.17 -0.95
CA VAL A 161 -10.06 -9.49 -1.24
C VAL A 161 -9.27 -10.14 -2.37
N ILE A 162 -8.77 -11.35 -2.17
CA ILE A 162 -7.96 -12.08 -3.15
C ILE A 162 -8.68 -13.36 -3.52
N ASP A 163 -9.08 -13.48 -4.78
CA ASP A 163 -9.83 -14.65 -5.30
C ASP A 163 -10.96 -15.09 -4.32
N GLY A 164 -11.78 -14.12 -3.88
CA GLY A 164 -12.94 -14.35 -3.00
C GLY A 164 -12.64 -14.38 -1.50
N VAL A 165 -11.37 -14.42 -1.08
CA VAL A 165 -10.99 -14.43 0.35
C VAL A 165 -10.74 -13.01 0.84
N PRO A 166 -11.55 -12.46 1.79
CA PRO A 166 -11.29 -11.20 2.44
C PRO A 166 -10.13 -11.35 3.43
N MET A 167 -9.05 -10.61 3.18
CA MET A 167 -7.79 -10.71 3.90
C MET A 167 -7.84 -9.95 5.24
N ASP A 168 -7.03 -10.39 6.18
CA ASP A 168 -6.81 -9.65 7.43
C ASP A 168 -5.71 -8.59 7.24
N ASN A 169 -6.01 -7.33 7.55
CA ASN A 169 -5.07 -6.21 7.39
C ASN A 169 -3.98 -6.17 8.49
N ASN A 170 -4.01 -7.06 9.49
CA ASN A 170 -2.93 -7.15 10.47
C ASN A 170 -1.61 -7.48 9.78
N LYS A 171 -0.58 -6.71 10.11
CA LYS A 171 0.76 -6.88 9.55
C LYS A 171 1.38 -8.19 10.01
N VAL A 172 2.15 -8.81 9.14
CA VAL A 172 2.99 -9.96 9.45
C VAL A 172 4.45 -9.55 9.28
N GLY A 173 5.24 -9.76 10.33
CA GLY A 173 6.56 -9.14 10.46
C GLY A 173 6.45 -7.71 11.02
N ASN A 174 7.57 -7.16 11.51
CA ASN A 174 7.60 -5.81 12.10
C ASN A 174 7.69 -4.68 11.07
N THR A 175 7.80 -4.99 9.81
CA THR A 175 8.35 -4.11 8.79
C THR A 175 7.34 -3.51 7.83
N GLY A 176 6.07 -3.58 8.12
CA GLY A 176 5.08 -2.90 7.30
C GLY A 176 4.85 -3.48 5.91
N SER A 177 5.31 -4.72 5.66
CA SER A 177 4.86 -5.43 4.46
C SER A 177 3.35 -5.61 4.53
N ASN A 178 2.61 -5.05 3.58
CA ASN A 178 1.17 -5.23 3.51
C ASN A 178 0.84 -6.55 2.80
N ILE A 179 -0.43 -6.95 2.88
CA ILE A 179 -0.91 -8.20 2.28
C ILE A 179 -0.67 -8.25 0.76
N LEU A 180 -0.62 -7.11 0.07
CA LEU A 180 -0.39 -7.03 -1.37
C LEU A 180 1.03 -7.44 -1.78
N SER A 181 1.98 -7.44 -0.84
CA SER A 181 3.34 -7.96 -1.08
C SER A 181 3.40 -9.48 -1.13
N THR A 182 2.35 -10.18 -0.67
CA THR A 182 2.30 -11.65 -0.66
C THR A 182 1.94 -12.25 -2.01
N ILE A 183 1.45 -11.43 -2.96
CA ILE A 183 1.05 -11.87 -4.30
C ILE A 183 2.10 -11.46 -5.32
N ASN A 184 2.38 -12.35 -6.27
CA ASN A 184 3.17 -11.99 -7.44
C ASN A 184 2.33 -11.08 -8.37
N PRO A 185 2.77 -9.84 -8.67
CA PRO A 185 2.06 -8.96 -9.60
C PRO A 185 1.82 -9.56 -10.99
N GLN A 186 2.68 -10.46 -11.46
CA GLN A 186 2.54 -11.11 -12.77
C GLN A 186 1.34 -12.08 -12.80
N ASP A 187 0.86 -12.54 -11.65
CA ASP A 187 -0.31 -13.44 -11.55
C ASP A 187 -1.63 -12.68 -11.50
N ILE A 188 -1.62 -11.36 -11.39
CA ILE A 188 -2.84 -10.55 -11.30
C ILE A 188 -3.45 -10.38 -12.68
N GLU A 189 -4.75 -10.65 -12.78
CA GLU A 189 -5.59 -10.42 -13.97
C GLU A 189 -6.25 -9.05 -13.91
N SER A 190 -6.88 -8.72 -12.75
CA SER A 190 -7.61 -7.47 -12.61
C SER A 190 -7.71 -6.99 -11.15
N PHE A 191 -7.90 -5.69 -11.01
CA PHE A 191 -8.32 -5.02 -9.79
C PHE A 191 -9.72 -4.47 -9.98
N ASN A 192 -10.62 -4.76 -9.04
CA ASN A 192 -11.93 -4.14 -8.97
C ASN A 192 -12.02 -3.36 -7.67
N VAL A 193 -12.16 -2.04 -7.75
CA VAL A 193 -12.19 -1.15 -6.60
C VAL A 193 -13.61 -0.66 -6.37
N LEU A 194 -14.19 -1.08 -5.25
CA LEU A 194 -15.51 -0.69 -4.78
C LEU A 194 -15.35 0.53 -3.87
N LYS A 195 -15.93 1.68 -4.26
CA LYS A 195 -15.66 2.96 -3.62
C LYS A 195 -16.84 3.52 -2.81
N ASP A 196 -18.04 3.11 -3.09
CA ASP A 196 -19.25 3.57 -2.39
C ASP A 196 -19.89 2.47 -1.53
N ALA A 197 -20.71 2.88 -0.56
CA ALA A 197 -21.33 1.95 0.34
C ALA A 197 -22.37 1.02 -0.34
N SER A 198 -22.96 1.43 -1.48
CA SER A 198 -23.87 0.55 -2.22
C SER A 198 -23.15 -0.65 -2.84
N ALA A 199 -21.89 -0.46 -3.23
CA ALA A 199 -21.04 -1.54 -3.73
C ALA A 199 -20.35 -2.32 -2.59
N THR A 200 -19.99 -1.66 -1.46
CA THR A 200 -19.22 -2.28 -0.37
C THR A 200 -20.07 -2.86 0.75
N ALA A 201 -21.37 -2.54 0.84
CA ALA A 201 -22.25 -3.02 1.92
C ALA A 201 -22.34 -4.56 2.02
N ILE A 202 -22.09 -5.27 0.93
CA ILE A 202 -22.03 -6.74 0.94
C ILE A 202 -20.86 -7.27 1.80
N TYR A 203 -19.84 -6.43 2.08
CA TYR A 203 -18.73 -6.69 2.99
C TYR A 203 -18.95 -6.08 4.39
N GLY A 204 -20.10 -5.44 4.61
CA GLY A 204 -20.60 -4.98 5.91
C GLY A 204 -19.63 -4.11 6.67
N SER A 205 -19.28 -4.56 7.85
CA SER A 205 -18.38 -3.89 8.80
C SER A 205 -16.93 -3.73 8.31
N ARG A 206 -16.52 -4.42 7.26
CA ARG A 206 -15.18 -4.33 6.68
C ARG A 206 -15.12 -3.46 5.44
N GLY A 207 -16.29 -2.96 4.96
CA GLY A 207 -16.42 -2.19 3.71
C GLY A 207 -16.32 -0.67 3.86
N SER A 208 -16.17 -0.11 5.08
CA SER A 208 -16.25 1.35 5.29
C SER A 208 -15.17 2.15 4.56
N ASN A 209 -13.97 1.61 4.42
CA ASN A 209 -12.84 2.26 3.74
C ASN A 209 -12.72 1.90 2.26
N GLY A 210 -13.76 1.29 1.68
CA GLY A 210 -13.71 0.72 0.34
C GLY A 210 -13.15 -0.69 0.30
N VAL A 211 -13.26 -1.35 -0.85
CA VAL A 211 -12.81 -2.73 -1.05
C VAL A 211 -12.02 -2.82 -2.35
N ILE A 212 -10.88 -3.48 -2.32
CA ILE A 212 -10.06 -3.81 -3.49
C ILE A 212 -10.11 -5.32 -3.70
N ILE A 213 -10.77 -5.73 -4.77
CA ILE A 213 -10.87 -7.14 -5.16
C ILE A 213 -9.81 -7.41 -6.21
N ILE A 214 -8.96 -8.39 -5.94
CA ILE A 214 -7.89 -8.85 -6.83
C ILE A 214 -8.28 -10.22 -7.37
N THR A 215 -8.36 -10.32 -8.70
CA THR A 215 -8.56 -11.59 -9.40
C THR A 215 -7.23 -12.03 -10.01
N THR A 216 -6.88 -13.31 -9.84
CA THR A 216 -5.66 -13.85 -10.42
C THR A 216 -5.95 -14.61 -11.71
N LYS A 217 -4.94 -14.67 -12.59
CA LYS A 217 -5.00 -15.33 -13.90
C LYS A 217 -5.31 -16.81 -13.78
N LYS A 218 -6.15 -17.34 -14.69
CA LYS A 218 -6.64 -18.72 -14.75
C LYS A 218 -6.25 -19.37 -16.07
N GLY A 219 -6.35 -20.69 -16.15
CA GLY A 219 -6.36 -21.42 -17.41
C GLY A 219 -7.71 -21.34 -18.10
N SER A 220 -7.77 -21.62 -19.39
CA SER A 220 -9.00 -21.64 -20.19
C SER A 220 -9.36 -23.07 -20.63
N LYS A 221 -10.66 -23.39 -20.72
CA LYS A 221 -11.14 -24.70 -21.16
C LYS A 221 -10.60 -25.04 -22.55
N GLY A 222 -10.05 -26.25 -22.73
CA GLY A 222 -9.52 -26.73 -23.99
C GLY A 222 -8.22 -26.05 -24.47
N GLN A 223 -7.64 -25.15 -23.68
CA GLN A 223 -6.38 -24.48 -24.02
C GLN A 223 -5.23 -25.49 -24.03
N LYS A 224 -4.41 -25.48 -25.10
CA LYS A 224 -3.13 -26.19 -25.11
C LYS A 224 -2.19 -25.62 -24.07
N PRO A 225 -1.31 -26.43 -23.46
CA PRO A 225 -0.30 -25.92 -22.54
C PRO A 225 0.55 -24.83 -23.19
N GLN A 226 0.60 -23.67 -22.56
CA GLN A 226 1.38 -22.51 -22.95
C GLN A 226 2.32 -22.14 -21.81
N VAL A 227 3.60 -22.02 -22.12
CA VAL A 227 4.62 -21.56 -21.19
C VAL A 227 4.88 -20.08 -21.42
N SER A 228 4.87 -19.30 -20.37
CA SER A 228 5.22 -17.87 -20.41
C SER A 228 6.34 -17.59 -19.44
N TYR A 229 7.33 -16.82 -19.89
CA TYR A 229 8.43 -16.33 -19.07
C TYR A 229 8.46 -14.80 -19.09
N SER A 230 8.63 -14.18 -17.93
CA SER A 230 8.89 -12.74 -17.77
C SER A 230 10.12 -12.55 -16.90
N GLY A 231 11.11 -11.84 -17.42
CA GLY A 231 12.33 -11.53 -16.69
C GLY A 231 12.72 -10.07 -16.83
N SER A 232 13.30 -9.49 -15.77
CA SER A 232 13.86 -8.14 -15.83
C SER A 232 15.06 -7.99 -14.92
N VAL A 233 15.94 -7.07 -15.30
CA VAL A 233 17.07 -6.59 -14.49
C VAL A 233 16.97 -5.08 -14.39
N SER A 234 17.25 -4.54 -13.20
CA SER A 234 17.20 -3.10 -12.97
C SER A 234 18.40 -2.60 -12.17
N ILE A 235 18.75 -1.35 -12.41
CA ILE A 235 19.81 -0.61 -11.71
C ILE A 235 19.15 0.61 -11.10
N SER A 236 19.35 0.78 -9.80
CA SER A 236 18.77 1.87 -9.00
C SER A 236 19.87 2.72 -8.39
N GLU A 237 19.70 4.04 -8.45
CA GLU A 237 20.64 5.02 -7.92
C GLU A 237 19.92 6.08 -7.09
N LYS A 238 20.64 6.68 -6.13
CA LYS A 238 20.14 7.83 -5.37
C LYS A 238 19.82 8.99 -6.32
N LYS A 239 18.73 9.70 -6.05
CA LYS A 239 18.27 10.80 -6.90
C LYS A 239 18.68 12.18 -6.39
N LYS A 240 18.66 12.35 -5.08
CA LYS A 240 18.93 13.61 -4.39
C LYS A 240 19.59 13.35 -3.03
N THR A 241 20.49 14.21 -2.64
CA THR A 241 21.05 14.34 -1.29
C THR A 241 20.80 15.76 -0.77
N TYR A 242 20.96 15.97 0.52
CA TYR A 242 20.94 17.30 1.11
C TYR A 242 22.27 18.02 0.82
N ASP A 243 22.20 19.32 0.57
CA ASP A 243 23.35 20.20 0.37
C ASP A 243 23.91 20.64 1.73
N MET A 244 24.80 19.82 2.29
CA MET A 244 25.40 20.01 3.60
C MET A 244 26.80 20.66 3.46
N MET A 245 27.28 21.32 4.52
CA MET A 245 28.65 21.83 4.53
C MET A 245 29.65 20.70 4.37
N ASP A 246 30.67 20.92 3.55
CA ASP A 246 31.83 20.04 3.53
C ASP A 246 32.76 20.28 4.72
N GLY A 247 33.84 19.48 4.83
CA GLY A 247 34.74 19.57 6.00
C GLY A 247 35.44 20.92 6.11
N ASP A 248 35.74 21.60 5.02
CA ASP A 248 36.43 22.89 5.04
C ASP A 248 35.46 24.04 5.40
N GLU A 249 34.26 24.01 4.81
CA GLU A 249 33.17 24.93 5.13
C GLU A 249 32.78 24.81 6.60
N TYR A 250 32.66 23.58 7.10
CA TYR A 250 32.30 23.31 8.50
C TYR A 250 33.38 23.77 9.47
N ARG A 251 34.68 23.51 9.18
CA ARG A 251 35.80 24.04 9.99
C ARG A 251 35.79 25.57 10.01
N ALA A 252 35.62 26.23 8.87
CA ALA A 252 35.52 27.67 8.79
C ALA A 252 34.34 28.19 9.62
N TYR A 253 33.19 27.53 9.55
CA TYR A 253 32.00 27.88 10.32
C TYR A 253 32.23 27.76 11.82
N ILE A 254 32.79 26.67 12.32
CA ILE A 254 33.04 26.47 13.75
C ILE A 254 34.05 27.50 14.24
N LYS A 255 35.17 27.70 13.54
CA LYS A 255 36.20 28.70 13.91
C LYS A 255 35.71 30.13 13.88
N SER A 256 34.69 30.46 13.12
CA SER A 256 34.06 31.78 13.10
C SER A 256 33.12 32.02 14.29
N ASN A 257 32.63 30.94 14.94
CA ASN A 257 31.65 31.04 16.03
C ASN A 257 32.22 30.73 17.43
N PHE A 258 33.41 30.14 17.51
CA PHE A 258 34.05 29.74 18.76
C PHE A 258 35.49 30.24 18.84
N ALA A 259 35.99 30.47 20.07
CA ALA A 259 37.39 30.85 20.30
C ALA A 259 38.35 29.71 19.92
N GLU A 260 39.58 30.04 19.55
CA GLU A 260 40.56 29.06 19.06
C GLU A 260 40.92 27.99 20.10
N ASP A 261 40.83 28.33 21.39
CA ASP A 261 41.08 27.44 22.53
C ASP A 261 39.82 26.71 23.02
N ASP A 262 38.66 26.94 22.39
CA ASP A 262 37.41 26.27 22.72
C ASP A 262 37.49 24.77 22.36
N ASP A 263 36.85 23.95 23.18
CA ASP A 263 36.76 22.52 22.95
C ASP A 263 36.07 22.20 21.63
N ALA A 264 35.19 23.06 21.15
CA ALA A 264 34.55 22.95 19.84
C ALA A 264 35.57 22.96 18.71
N VAL A 265 36.55 23.83 18.75
CA VAL A 265 37.60 23.92 17.75
C VAL A 265 38.57 22.74 17.86
N LYS A 266 38.91 22.35 19.11
CA LYS A 266 39.77 21.17 19.36
C LYS A 266 39.15 19.84 18.95
N ALA A 267 37.81 19.75 18.86
CA ALA A 267 37.11 18.56 18.41
C ALA A 267 37.07 18.41 16.90
N LEU A 268 37.42 19.42 16.12
CA LEU A 268 37.47 19.34 14.67
C LEU A 268 38.51 18.31 14.22
N GLY A 269 38.07 17.36 13.38
CA GLY A 269 38.93 16.37 12.75
C GLY A 269 39.67 16.92 11.53
N THR A 270 40.51 16.11 10.93
CA THR A 270 41.30 16.45 9.74
C THR A 270 40.70 15.97 8.43
N ALA A 271 39.63 15.16 8.46
CA ALA A 271 39.00 14.57 7.29
C ALA A 271 38.09 15.59 6.56
N ASN A 272 37.70 15.23 5.34
CA ASN A 272 36.61 15.85 4.59
C ASN A 272 35.71 14.71 4.05
N THR A 273 34.71 14.31 4.85
CA THR A 273 33.93 13.09 4.66
C THR A 273 32.55 13.43 4.14
N ASP A 274 32.21 12.96 2.92
CA ASP A 274 30.84 12.94 2.43
C ASP A 274 30.12 11.72 3.00
N TRP A 275 29.48 11.90 4.16
CA TRP A 275 28.74 10.84 4.85
C TRP A 275 27.55 10.32 4.04
N GLN A 276 26.88 11.19 3.27
CA GLN A 276 25.74 10.79 2.45
C GLN A 276 26.17 9.91 1.28
N ASP A 277 27.35 10.15 0.68
CA ASP A 277 27.86 9.27 -0.38
C ASP A 277 28.26 7.90 0.18
N LEU A 278 28.84 7.88 1.37
CA LEU A 278 29.33 6.65 2.01
C LEU A 278 28.23 5.64 2.35
N ILE A 279 26.99 6.09 2.68
CA ILE A 279 25.91 5.20 3.08
C ILE A 279 25.13 4.60 1.90
N TYR A 280 25.18 5.24 0.73
CA TYR A 280 24.45 4.78 -0.44
C TYR A 280 25.32 3.93 -1.37
N ARG A 281 24.66 3.17 -2.23
CA ARG A 281 25.26 2.36 -3.31
C ARG A 281 24.38 2.34 -4.54
N THR A 282 24.97 2.05 -5.71
CA THR A 282 24.22 1.58 -6.87
C THR A 282 23.68 0.18 -6.58
N ALA A 283 22.38 -0.03 -6.73
CA ALA A 283 21.69 -1.27 -6.37
C ALA A 283 21.23 -2.01 -7.62
N VAL A 284 21.51 -3.31 -7.70
CA VAL A 284 21.11 -4.18 -8.82
C VAL A 284 20.01 -5.12 -8.36
N SER A 285 18.90 -5.13 -9.10
CA SER A 285 17.75 -5.96 -8.79
C SER A 285 17.31 -6.76 -10.00
N HIS A 286 16.67 -7.92 -9.77
CA HIS A 286 16.16 -8.76 -10.84
C HIS A 286 14.86 -9.46 -10.43
N ASP A 287 13.99 -9.70 -11.43
CA ASP A 287 12.71 -10.38 -11.26
C ASP A 287 12.54 -11.43 -12.35
N HIS A 288 12.06 -12.62 -11.97
CA HIS A 288 11.83 -13.74 -12.87
C HIS A 288 10.50 -14.40 -12.54
N ASN A 289 9.69 -14.62 -13.56
CA ASN A 289 8.43 -15.37 -13.43
C ASN A 289 8.30 -16.36 -14.59
N ILE A 290 7.96 -17.58 -14.26
CA ILE A 290 7.58 -18.61 -15.23
C ILE A 290 6.18 -19.11 -14.90
N SER A 291 5.34 -19.26 -15.92
CA SER A 291 4.02 -19.82 -15.73
C SER A 291 3.64 -20.76 -16.87
N VAL A 292 2.84 -21.75 -16.52
CA VAL A 292 2.25 -22.69 -17.48
C VAL A 292 0.74 -22.65 -17.30
N ALA A 293 0.01 -22.35 -18.37
CA ALA A 293 -1.44 -22.34 -18.38
C ALA A 293 -1.95 -23.29 -19.48
N GLY A 294 -3.02 -24.01 -19.19
CA GLY A 294 -3.57 -24.98 -20.14
C GLY A 294 -4.85 -25.63 -19.65
N SER A 295 -5.25 -26.70 -20.30
CA SER A 295 -6.38 -27.53 -19.88
C SER A 295 -6.01 -29.03 -19.98
N ALA A 296 -6.20 -29.76 -18.89
CA ALA A 296 -6.12 -31.21 -18.92
C ALA A 296 -7.49 -31.75 -19.40
N GLY A 297 -7.53 -32.16 -20.65
CA GLY A 297 -8.80 -32.49 -21.35
C GLY A 297 -9.67 -31.23 -21.55
N LYS A 298 -11.00 -31.43 -21.61
CA LYS A 298 -11.95 -30.34 -21.83
C LYS A 298 -12.46 -29.68 -20.53
N SER A 299 -12.31 -30.37 -19.40
CA SER A 299 -12.98 -30.01 -18.15
C SER A 299 -12.07 -29.46 -17.04
N LEU A 300 -10.75 -29.55 -17.16
CA LEU A 300 -9.82 -29.11 -16.11
C LEU A 300 -8.83 -28.04 -16.62
N PRO A 301 -9.23 -26.79 -16.72
CA PRO A 301 -8.31 -25.68 -16.88
C PRO A 301 -7.36 -25.57 -15.66
N TYR A 302 -6.10 -25.26 -15.93
CA TYR A 302 -5.10 -25.09 -14.88
C TYR A 302 -4.13 -23.96 -15.22
N ARG A 303 -3.57 -23.36 -14.20
CA ARG A 303 -2.41 -22.47 -14.27
C ARG A 303 -1.50 -22.71 -13.08
N VAL A 304 -0.21 -22.81 -13.35
CA VAL A 304 0.85 -22.91 -12.35
C VAL A 304 1.86 -21.80 -12.62
N SER A 305 2.29 -21.08 -11.60
CA SER A 305 3.33 -20.05 -11.73
C SER A 305 4.34 -20.14 -10.61
N LEU A 306 5.59 -19.82 -10.95
CA LEU A 306 6.71 -19.67 -10.02
C LEU A 306 7.36 -18.31 -10.26
N GLY A 307 7.61 -17.57 -9.20
CA GLY A 307 8.23 -16.27 -9.26
C GLY A 307 9.40 -16.13 -8.31
N TYR A 308 10.40 -15.38 -8.71
CA TYR A 308 11.52 -14.95 -7.88
C TYR A 308 11.75 -13.45 -8.08
N THR A 309 11.86 -12.71 -6.99
CA THR A 309 12.23 -11.30 -6.97
C THR A 309 13.44 -11.14 -6.05
N GLY A 310 14.56 -10.62 -6.57
CA GLY A 310 15.71 -10.19 -5.80
C GLY A 310 15.89 -8.68 -5.96
N GLN A 311 15.75 -7.94 -4.88
CA GLN A 311 15.84 -6.49 -4.88
C GLN A 311 16.90 -6.03 -3.88
N GLU A 312 17.89 -5.29 -4.37
CA GLU A 312 18.85 -4.58 -3.53
C GLU A 312 18.35 -3.14 -3.29
N GLY A 313 18.59 -2.63 -2.08
CA GLY A 313 18.33 -1.23 -1.76
C GLY A 313 19.53 -0.35 -2.00
N ILE A 314 19.26 0.93 -2.27
CA ILE A 314 20.33 1.94 -2.44
C ILE A 314 21.05 2.28 -1.14
N LEU A 315 20.45 2.05 0.03
CA LEU A 315 21.14 2.11 1.31
C LEU A 315 21.91 0.80 1.50
N LYS A 316 23.19 0.89 1.90
CA LYS A 316 24.02 -0.29 2.15
C LYS A 316 23.35 -1.25 3.12
N ASN A 317 23.59 -2.55 2.96
CA ASN A 317 23.05 -3.61 3.81
C ASN A 317 21.51 -3.74 3.82
N SER A 318 20.82 -3.25 2.81
CA SER A 318 19.40 -3.51 2.58
C SER A 318 19.17 -4.39 1.36
N ASP A 319 18.46 -5.50 1.52
CA ASP A 319 18.04 -6.38 0.42
C ASP A 319 16.72 -7.09 0.74
N TYR A 320 16.02 -7.49 -0.31
CA TYR A 320 14.77 -8.22 -0.24
C TYR A 320 14.73 -9.34 -1.28
N LYS A 321 14.43 -10.54 -0.85
CA LYS A 321 14.27 -11.72 -1.72
C LYS A 321 12.91 -12.34 -1.49
N ARG A 322 12.17 -12.60 -2.56
CA ARG A 322 10.83 -13.18 -2.50
C ARG A 322 10.72 -14.32 -3.49
N TYR A 323 10.19 -15.44 -3.03
CA TYR A 323 9.81 -16.61 -3.81
C TYR A 323 8.32 -16.76 -3.74
N THR A 324 7.66 -16.95 -4.86
CA THR A 324 6.21 -17.15 -4.96
C THR A 324 5.90 -18.40 -5.77
N ALA A 325 4.88 -19.13 -5.36
CA ALA A 325 4.32 -20.24 -6.11
C ALA A 325 2.80 -20.14 -6.07
N ALA A 326 2.14 -20.26 -7.21
CA ALA A 326 0.69 -20.25 -7.28
C ALA A 326 0.17 -21.37 -8.20
N ILE A 327 -0.92 -21.99 -7.76
CA ILE A 327 -1.67 -22.99 -8.51
C ILE A 327 -3.14 -22.57 -8.55
N ASN A 328 -3.71 -22.59 -9.74
CA ASN A 328 -5.12 -22.36 -9.96
C ASN A 328 -5.68 -23.51 -10.80
N LEU A 329 -6.76 -24.15 -10.32
CA LEU A 329 -7.47 -25.24 -10.97
C LEU A 329 -8.95 -24.90 -11.05
N ASN A 330 -9.54 -25.00 -12.24
CA ASN A 330 -10.94 -24.64 -12.50
C ASN A 330 -11.72 -25.79 -13.12
N PRO A 331 -11.85 -26.96 -12.45
CA PRO A 331 -12.61 -28.06 -13.00
C PRO A 331 -14.11 -27.72 -13.14
N SER A 332 -14.70 -28.17 -14.24
CA SER A 332 -16.13 -28.13 -14.50
C SER A 332 -16.62 -29.55 -14.69
N LEU A 333 -17.53 -29.97 -13.85
CA LEU A 333 -18.02 -31.33 -13.70
C LEU A 333 -19.54 -31.38 -13.88
N LEU A 334 -20.10 -32.59 -14.01
CA LEU A 334 -21.54 -32.78 -14.11
C LEU A 334 -22.18 -31.93 -15.23
N ASP A 335 -21.61 -31.98 -16.42
CA ASP A 335 -22.05 -31.19 -17.57
C ASP A 335 -22.20 -29.69 -17.30
N ASP A 336 -21.18 -29.12 -16.62
CA ASP A 336 -21.10 -27.70 -16.19
C ASP A 336 -22.08 -27.29 -15.07
N HIS A 337 -22.71 -28.25 -14.38
CA HIS A 337 -23.54 -27.96 -13.21
C HIS A 337 -22.70 -27.71 -11.95
N LEU A 338 -21.54 -28.36 -11.82
CA LEU A 338 -20.62 -28.18 -10.72
C LEU A 338 -19.33 -27.55 -11.23
N THR A 339 -19.06 -26.31 -10.80
CA THR A 339 -17.82 -25.62 -11.10
C THR A 339 -17.03 -25.40 -9.81
N LEU A 340 -15.76 -25.77 -9.83
CA LEU A 340 -14.85 -25.51 -8.72
C LEU A 340 -13.81 -24.48 -9.17
N ASN A 341 -13.39 -23.63 -8.23
CA ASN A 341 -12.26 -22.73 -8.41
C ASN A 341 -11.32 -22.88 -7.21
N LEU A 342 -10.25 -23.64 -7.42
CA LEU A 342 -9.30 -23.99 -6.38
C LEU A 342 -8.03 -23.18 -6.56
N ASN A 343 -7.69 -22.38 -5.56
CA ASN A 343 -6.50 -21.54 -5.57
C ASN A 343 -5.61 -21.88 -4.38
N ALA A 344 -4.32 -21.97 -4.62
CA ALA A 344 -3.31 -22.06 -3.58
C ALA A 344 -2.11 -21.18 -3.96
N LYS A 345 -1.72 -20.30 -3.07
CA LYS A 345 -0.61 -19.36 -3.23
C LYS A 345 0.30 -19.45 -2.03
N GLY A 346 1.58 -19.69 -2.26
CA GLY A 346 2.63 -19.69 -1.25
C GLY A 346 3.64 -18.59 -1.52
N MET A 347 4.12 -17.94 -0.47
CA MET A 347 5.19 -16.94 -0.53
C MET A 347 6.19 -17.18 0.61
N HIS A 348 7.47 -17.11 0.26
CA HIS A 348 8.57 -16.99 1.20
C HIS A 348 9.35 -15.73 0.88
N SER A 349 9.55 -14.85 1.87
CA SER A 349 10.44 -13.71 1.71
C SER A 349 11.50 -13.67 2.82
N LYS A 350 12.65 -13.10 2.44
CA LYS A 350 13.73 -12.75 3.36
C LYS A 350 14.17 -11.33 3.05
N ALA A 351 14.08 -10.44 4.03
CA ALA A 351 14.59 -9.09 3.98
C ALA A 351 15.77 -8.94 4.92
N LYS A 352 16.86 -8.35 4.44
CA LYS A 352 17.90 -7.77 5.29
C LYS A 352 17.63 -6.28 5.34
N LYS A 353 17.43 -5.74 6.53
CA LYS A 353 17.02 -4.36 6.76
C LYS A 353 18.19 -3.57 7.30
N ALA A 354 18.46 -2.47 6.64
CA ALA A 354 19.41 -1.49 7.14
C ALA A 354 18.79 -0.65 8.27
N ASP A 355 19.62 -0.17 9.18
CA ASP A 355 19.19 0.85 10.13
C ASP A 355 18.99 2.18 9.38
N THR A 356 17.73 2.58 9.19
CA THR A 356 17.38 3.83 8.49
C THR A 356 17.79 5.08 9.27
N GLY A 357 18.09 4.95 10.56
CA GLY A 357 18.71 6.02 11.37
C GLY A 357 20.04 6.51 10.80
N ALA A 358 20.73 5.67 10.02
CA ALA A 358 21.96 6.03 9.31
C ALA A 358 21.75 7.17 8.29
N ILE A 359 20.53 7.35 7.74
CA ILE A 359 20.21 8.43 6.79
C ILE A 359 20.27 9.78 7.52
N GLY A 360 19.53 9.91 8.62
CA GLY A 360 19.57 11.12 9.44
C GLY A 360 20.95 11.38 10.05
N ALA A 361 21.61 10.32 10.50
CA ALA A 361 22.97 10.41 11.01
C ALA A 361 23.94 10.93 9.93
N ALA A 362 23.90 10.43 8.70
CA ALA A 362 24.77 10.87 7.60
C ALA A 362 24.55 12.32 7.19
N ILE A 363 23.30 12.81 7.27
CA ILE A 363 22.99 14.21 6.99
C ILE A 363 23.57 15.13 8.05
N THR A 364 23.53 14.69 9.33
CA THR A 364 23.88 15.55 10.47
C THR A 364 25.25 15.30 11.05
N PHE A 365 26.01 14.30 10.59
CA PHE A 365 27.32 14.01 11.14
C PHE A 365 28.35 15.05 10.75
N ASP A 366 29.32 15.32 11.66
CA ASP A 366 30.45 16.22 11.42
C ASP A 366 31.31 15.74 10.25
N PRO A 367 31.42 16.52 9.15
CA PRO A 367 32.18 16.12 7.96
C PRO A 367 33.72 16.17 8.19
N THR A 368 34.19 16.72 9.29
CA THR A 368 35.61 16.76 9.61
C THR A 368 36.13 15.47 10.23
N GLN A 369 35.23 14.56 10.64
CA GLN A 369 35.59 13.30 11.27
C GLN A 369 35.86 12.21 10.22
N SER A 370 36.88 11.39 10.52
CA SER A 370 37.14 10.17 9.75
C SER A 370 36.11 9.08 10.16
N PRO A 371 35.59 8.27 9.25
CA PRO A 371 34.72 7.15 9.61
C PRO A 371 35.40 6.10 10.51
N TYR A 372 36.71 5.97 10.44
CA TYR A 372 37.47 4.84 10.96
C TYR A 372 38.60 5.26 11.92
N ASP A 373 38.76 6.55 12.24
CA ASP A 373 39.89 7.01 13.05
C ASP A 373 39.55 8.26 13.87
N PHE A 374 40.19 8.41 15.01
CA PHE A 374 40.20 9.62 15.83
C PHE A 374 41.31 10.54 15.35
N THR A 375 40.98 11.73 14.86
CA THR A 375 41.94 12.68 14.26
C THR A 375 41.91 14.06 14.91
N SER A 376 40.97 14.34 15.79
CA SER A 376 40.83 15.61 16.46
C SER A 376 41.87 15.75 17.58
N GLU A 377 42.34 17.00 17.87
CA GLU A 377 43.25 17.31 18.98
C GLU A 377 42.68 16.83 20.31
N ARG A 378 41.40 17.08 20.55
CA ARG A 378 40.70 16.67 21.76
C ARG A 378 40.75 15.14 21.95
N ASP A 379 40.38 14.39 20.96
CA ASP A 379 40.29 12.93 21.07
C ASP A 379 41.66 12.29 21.21
N LEU A 380 42.66 12.81 20.50
CA LEU A 380 44.05 12.34 20.61
C LEU A 380 44.63 12.63 22.00
N ALA A 381 44.35 13.81 22.58
CA ALA A 381 44.76 14.13 23.91
C ALA A 381 44.09 13.26 24.98
N MET A 382 42.79 12.93 24.81
CA MET A 382 42.03 12.08 25.71
C MET A 382 42.48 10.63 25.66
N LEU A 383 42.67 10.08 24.45
CA LEU A 383 42.91 8.66 24.21
C LEU A 383 44.38 8.24 24.44
N GLY A 384 45.36 9.10 24.10
CA GLY A 384 46.77 8.75 24.20
C GLY A 384 47.09 7.38 23.57
N SER A 385 47.71 6.49 24.33
CA SER A 385 48.05 5.12 23.89
C SER A 385 46.82 4.20 23.80
N GLY A 386 45.66 4.57 24.34
CA GLY A 386 44.41 3.79 24.34
C GLY A 386 43.58 3.88 23.05
N LYS A 387 44.04 4.67 22.06
CA LYS A 387 43.34 4.91 20.83
C LYS A 387 42.91 3.61 20.10
N GLN A 388 43.86 2.69 19.92
CA GLN A 388 43.58 1.44 19.20
C GLN A 388 42.60 0.54 19.97
N GLN A 389 42.72 0.47 21.29
CA GLN A 389 41.79 -0.27 22.14
C GLN A 389 40.37 0.28 22.00
N THR A 390 40.23 1.59 22.01
CA THR A 390 38.95 2.28 21.88
C THR A 390 38.33 2.04 20.50
N LEU A 391 39.12 2.14 19.41
CA LEU A 391 38.62 1.77 18.07
C LEU A 391 38.13 0.33 18.01
N ASN A 392 38.86 -0.62 18.62
CA ASN A 392 38.46 -2.02 18.66
C ASN A 392 37.13 -2.20 19.42
N ASN A 393 36.95 -1.51 20.55
CA ASN A 393 35.69 -1.53 21.31
C ASN A 393 34.51 -1.02 20.48
N PHE A 394 34.73 -0.09 19.57
CA PHE A 394 33.72 0.47 18.67
C PHE A 394 33.70 -0.21 17.28
N GLY A 395 34.29 -1.41 17.16
CA GLY A 395 34.27 -2.18 15.92
C GLY A 395 35.06 -1.56 14.76
N GLY A 396 36.06 -0.70 15.06
CA GLY A 396 36.88 0.00 14.08
C GLY A 396 36.29 1.33 13.58
N TYR A 397 35.20 1.82 14.18
CA TYR A 397 34.53 3.03 13.77
C TYR A 397 34.72 4.18 14.76
N PHE A 398 34.86 5.38 14.26
CA PHE A 398 34.81 6.60 15.07
C PHE A 398 33.48 6.73 15.79
N ASN A 399 33.53 7.16 17.05
CA ASN A 399 32.37 7.56 17.85
C ASN A 399 32.71 8.75 18.72
N TRP A 400 31.74 9.59 19.01
CA TRP A 400 31.87 10.65 20.01
C TRP A 400 32.00 10.05 21.42
N LEU A 401 33.06 10.41 22.11
CA LEU A 401 33.44 9.81 23.39
C LEU A 401 33.23 10.75 24.58
N THR A 402 32.90 10.12 25.72
CA THR A 402 32.97 10.72 27.03
C THR A 402 34.12 10.11 27.86
N SER A 403 34.77 10.92 28.72
CA SER A 403 35.88 10.52 29.58
C SER A 403 35.48 9.56 30.71
N ALA A 404 34.19 9.39 31.00
CA ALA A 404 33.66 8.49 32.01
C ALA A 404 32.93 7.31 31.37
N SER A 405 33.47 6.10 31.48
CA SER A 405 32.86 4.91 30.91
C SER A 405 31.56 4.53 31.62
N GLY A 406 31.46 4.72 32.91
CA GLY A 406 30.33 4.22 33.72
C GLY A 406 30.26 2.69 33.82
N TYR A 407 31.16 1.95 33.15
CA TYR A 407 31.26 0.51 33.23
C TYR A 407 32.35 0.10 34.21
N ASN A 408 32.10 -0.85 35.07
CA ASN A 408 33.11 -1.42 35.95
C ASN A 408 33.97 -2.43 35.18
N ASP A 409 34.64 -1.96 34.12
CA ASP A 409 35.41 -2.76 33.19
C ASP A 409 36.60 -1.97 32.65
N SER A 410 37.82 -2.38 33.06
CA SER A 410 39.06 -1.71 32.65
C SER A 410 39.35 -1.80 31.15
N GLN A 411 38.72 -2.75 30.41
CA GLN A 411 38.86 -2.86 28.98
C GLN A 411 37.97 -1.85 28.21
N TRP A 412 37.08 -1.15 28.94
CA TRP A 412 36.18 -0.15 28.37
C TRP A 412 36.36 1.21 29.12
N PRO A 413 37.49 1.86 28.98
CA PRO A 413 37.79 3.08 29.69
C PRO A 413 36.96 4.27 29.23
N TYR A 414 36.40 4.19 28.02
CA TYR A 414 35.56 5.23 27.40
C TYR A 414 34.24 4.66 26.92
N THR A 415 33.20 5.47 26.95
CA THR A 415 31.90 5.12 26.36
C THR A 415 31.51 6.17 25.35
N ARG A 416 30.55 5.80 24.48
CA ARG A 416 29.98 6.75 23.54
C ARG A 416 29.17 7.83 24.28
N PHE A 417 29.26 9.04 23.80
CA PHE A 417 28.39 10.11 24.26
C PHE A 417 26.94 9.78 23.87
N LYS A 418 26.07 9.55 24.85
CA LYS A 418 24.73 8.96 24.66
C LYS A 418 23.87 9.70 23.65
N ASP A 419 23.91 11.02 23.67
CA ASP A 419 23.03 11.88 22.88
C ASP A 419 23.71 12.41 21.59
N ALA A 420 24.96 12.03 21.32
CA ALA A 420 25.64 12.40 20.09
C ALA A 420 25.18 11.56 18.90
N THR A 421 25.23 12.14 17.69
CA THR A 421 24.93 11.42 16.44
C THR A 421 25.83 10.20 16.32
N SER A 422 25.27 9.05 16.02
CA SER A 422 25.98 7.80 15.79
C SER A 422 26.69 7.80 14.46
N ASN A 423 27.84 7.12 14.36
CA ASN A 423 28.52 6.93 13.07
C ASN A 423 27.63 6.20 12.09
N PRO A 424 27.26 6.81 10.93
CA PRO A 424 26.30 6.25 9.98
C PRO A 424 26.72 4.89 9.41
N LEU A 425 28.04 4.68 9.16
CA LEU A 425 28.56 3.41 8.67
C LEU A 425 28.49 2.32 9.74
N ALA A 426 28.82 2.65 10.98
CA ALA A 426 28.73 1.72 12.10
C ALA A 426 27.28 1.21 12.30
N LEU A 427 26.26 2.08 12.12
CA LEU A 427 24.85 1.70 12.15
C LEU A 427 24.50 0.69 11.03
N LEU A 428 25.09 0.85 9.86
CA LEU A 428 24.81 -0.03 8.71
C LEU A 428 25.61 -1.33 8.73
N GLU A 429 26.86 -1.29 9.19
CA GLU A 429 27.82 -2.39 8.96
C GLU A 429 28.00 -3.28 10.18
N LEU A 430 27.84 -2.77 11.41
CA LEU A 430 27.99 -3.56 12.63
C LEU A 430 26.74 -4.33 13.02
N GLY A 431 25.54 -3.78 12.75
CA GLY A 431 24.26 -4.41 13.06
C GLY A 431 23.67 -5.17 11.88
N GLY A 432 22.69 -6.00 12.15
CA GLY A 432 21.97 -6.69 11.11
C GLY A 432 20.60 -7.18 11.57
N LYS A 433 19.55 -6.69 10.89
CA LYS A 433 18.18 -7.10 11.10
C LYS A 433 17.71 -7.95 9.92
N VAL A 434 17.32 -9.19 10.20
CA VAL A 434 16.83 -10.13 9.18
C VAL A 434 15.39 -10.51 9.48
N GLU A 435 14.50 -10.20 8.55
CA GLU A 435 13.10 -10.61 8.59
C GLU A 435 12.85 -11.74 7.59
N LYS A 436 12.06 -12.73 7.99
CA LYS A 436 11.56 -13.79 7.13
C LYS A 436 10.05 -13.87 7.28
N VAL A 437 9.34 -13.92 6.17
CA VAL A 437 7.88 -14.07 6.14
C VAL A 437 7.53 -15.27 5.28
N ASN A 438 6.70 -16.16 5.82
CA ASN A 438 6.07 -17.25 5.08
C ASN A 438 4.58 -17.00 5.06
N SER A 439 3.95 -17.04 3.90
CA SER A 439 2.52 -16.82 3.74
C SER A 439 1.91 -17.88 2.84
N PHE A 440 0.74 -18.34 3.21
CA PHE A 440 -0.12 -19.21 2.42
C PHE A 440 -1.52 -18.62 2.33
N ILE A 441 -2.06 -18.54 1.13
CA ILE A 441 -3.44 -18.14 0.85
C ILE A 441 -4.06 -19.25 0.02
N GLY A 442 -5.14 -19.84 0.52
CA GLY A 442 -5.88 -20.88 -0.19
C GLY A 442 -7.36 -20.56 -0.26
N SER A 443 -8.00 -20.86 -1.37
CA SER A 443 -9.45 -20.82 -1.52
C SER A 443 -9.99 -22.00 -2.31
N ALA A 444 -11.20 -22.41 -1.96
CA ALA A 444 -12.00 -23.35 -2.73
C ALA A 444 -13.41 -22.76 -2.88
N ASP A 445 -13.72 -22.29 -4.08
CA ASP A 445 -15.07 -21.84 -4.45
C ASP A 445 -15.79 -22.96 -5.15
N ILE A 446 -16.97 -23.27 -4.70
CA ILE A 446 -17.86 -24.34 -5.17
C ILE A 446 -19.14 -23.67 -5.66
N ASP A 447 -19.47 -23.81 -6.92
CA ASP A 447 -20.69 -23.32 -7.54
C ASP A 447 -21.47 -24.51 -8.10
N TYR A 448 -22.67 -24.72 -7.62
CA TYR A 448 -23.54 -25.79 -8.06
C TYR A 448 -24.87 -25.27 -8.59
N LYS A 449 -25.12 -25.47 -9.88
CA LYS A 449 -26.42 -25.24 -10.51
C LYS A 449 -27.32 -26.44 -10.22
N VAL A 450 -28.44 -26.21 -9.56
CA VAL A 450 -29.36 -27.31 -9.20
C VAL A 450 -29.94 -27.98 -10.44
N HIS A 451 -29.70 -29.29 -10.58
CA HIS A 451 -30.22 -30.06 -11.73
C HIS A 451 -31.75 -29.99 -11.82
N GLY A 452 -32.27 -29.62 -12.98
CA GLY A 452 -33.71 -29.47 -13.23
C GLY A 452 -34.31 -28.17 -12.66
N PHE A 453 -33.50 -27.36 -12.01
CA PHE A 453 -33.84 -26.02 -11.51
C PHE A 453 -32.66 -25.08 -11.59
N GLU A 454 -32.07 -24.94 -12.79
CA GLU A 454 -30.81 -24.25 -13.05
C GLU A 454 -30.86 -22.75 -12.76
N ASP A 455 -32.05 -22.19 -12.55
CA ASP A 455 -32.24 -20.82 -12.06
C ASP A 455 -31.74 -20.64 -10.60
N LEU A 456 -31.62 -21.76 -9.84
CA LEU A 456 -31.08 -21.78 -8.48
C LEU A 456 -29.63 -22.26 -8.47
N ARG A 457 -28.77 -21.51 -7.83
CA ARG A 457 -27.35 -21.84 -7.61
C ARG A 457 -27.02 -21.84 -6.13
N LEU A 458 -26.21 -22.79 -5.73
CA LEU A 458 -25.66 -22.88 -4.38
C LEU A 458 -24.14 -22.62 -4.45
N HIS A 459 -23.70 -21.66 -3.68
CA HIS A 459 -22.30 -21.27 -3.63
C HIS A 459 -21.74 -21.55 -2.24
N MET A 460 -20.50 -22.03 -2.19
CA MET A 460 -19.74 -22.15 -0.95
C MET A 460 -18.28 -21.78 -1.22
N THR A 461 -17.75 -20.88 -0.41
CA THR A 461 -16.34 -20.50 -0.40
C THR A 461 -15.71 -20.91 0.91
N LEU A 462 -14.65 -21.69 0.83
CA LEU A 462 -13.72 -21.98 1.93
C LEU A 462 -12.45 -21.18 1.69
N GLY A 463 -12.01 -20.41 2.66
CA GLY A 463 -10.80 -19.59 2.56
C GLY A 463 -9.89 -19.77 3.76
N ALA A 464 -8.61 -19.72 3.51
CA ALA A 464 -7.59 -19.72 4.56
C ALA A 464 -6.45 -18.77 4.19
N GLU A 465 -6.07 -17.92 5.14
CA GLU A 465 -4.85 -17.13 5.13
C GLU A 465 -4.03 -17.51 6.36
N VAL A 466 -2.80 -17.95 6.15
CA VAL A 466 -1.86 -18.28 7.24
C VAL A 466 -0.54 -17.60 6.92
N ALA A 467 -0.03 -16.81 7.84
CA ALA A 467 1.26 -16.15 7.68
C ALA A 467 2.06 -16.16 8.98
N LYS A 468 3.36 -16.44 8.85
CA LYS A 468 4.33 -16.43 9.95
C LYS A 468 5.47 -15.48 9.58
N GLY A 469 5.69 -14.48 10.42
CA GLY A 469 6.84 -13.59 10.39
C GLY A 469 7.83 -13.96 11.50
N THR A 470 9.12 -13.84 11.22
CA THR A 470 10.18 -13.87 12.21
C THR A 470 11.16 -12.76 11.90
N GLU A 471 11.61 -12.03 12.91
CA GLU A 471 12.63 -11.00 12.81
C GLU A 471 13.69 -11.30 13.86
N THR A 472 14.94 -11.37 13.42
CA THR A 472 16.09 -11.52 14.29
C THR A 472 17.03 -10.34 14.04
N GLU A 473 17.50 -9.71 15.11
CA GLU A 473 18.49 -8.67 15.07
C GLU A 473 19.61 -8.98 16.04
N ASN A 474 20.85 -8.88 15.58
CA ASN A 474 22.01 -9.03 16.42
C ASN A 474 22.81 -7.71 16.36
N GLN A 475 22.90 -7.06 17.49
CA GLN A 475 23.70 -5.85 17.70
C GLN A 475 24.90 -6.23 18.58
N PRO A 476 26.13 -6.28 18.03
CA PRO A 476 27.30 -6.59 18.81
C PRO A 476 27.56 -5.52 19.90
N THR A 477 28.46 -5.82 20.84
CA THR A 477 28.86 -4.89 21.91
C THR A 477 29.46 -3.57 21.40
N SER A 478 29.93 -3.54 20.15
CA SER A 478 30.43 -2.36 19.44
C SER A 478 29.34 -1.54 18.73
N TYR A 479 28.09 -2.01 18.71
CA TYR A 479 27.02 -1.31 18.00
C TYR A 479 26.64 0.00 18.70
N PRO A 480 26.55 1.13 17.97
CA PRO A 480 26.47 2.46 18.57
C PRO A 480 25.33 2.69 19.57
N SER A 481 24.15 2.15 19.33
CA SER A 481 22.99 2.34 20.22
C SER A 481 22.96 1.42 21.45
N THR A 482 23.69 0.30 21.41
CA THR A 482 23.73 -0.71 22.47
C THR A 482 25.15 -1.05 22.92
N ILE A 483 26.02 -0.07 22.82
CA ILE A 483 27.45 -0.24 23.11
C ILE A 483 27.68 -0.87 24.47
N TYR A 484 28.72 -1.72 24.59
CA TYR A 484 29.11 -2.53 25.74
C TYR A 484 28.20 -3.75 25.96
N TYR A 485 26.88 -3.61 26.01
CA TYR A 485 25.97 -4.72 26.28
C TYR A 485 25.52 -5.46 25.03
N GLY A 486 25.60 -4.79 23.86
CA GLY A 486 25.00 -5.33 22.63
C GLY A 486 23.49 -5.52 22.77
N GLY A 487 22.91 -6.31 21.90
CA GLY A 487 21.48 -6.64 21.94
C GLY A 487 21.11 -7.77 20.97
N ILE A 488 20.26 -8.68 21.42
CA ILE A 488 19.66 -9.74 20.59
C ILE A 488 18.15 -9.53 20.62
N THR A 489 17.57 -9.30 19.45
CA THR A 489 16.12 -9.25 19.28
C THR A 489 15.68 -10.53 18.58
N ASP A 490 14.66 -11.18 19.13
CA ASP A 490 13.99 -12.33 18.49
C ASP A 490 12.48 -12.12 18.55
N ASN A 491 11.90 -11.75 17.41
CA ASN A 491 10.50 -11.46 17.27
C ASN A 491 9.85 -12.47 16.35
N SER A 492 8.67 -12.96 16.72
CA SER A 492 7.88 -13.83 15.86
C SER A 492 6.40 -13.52 15.97
N ASN A 493 5.69 -13.57 14.87
CA ASN A 493 4.24 -13.48 14.84
C ASN A 493 3.63 -14.56 13.94
N LEU A 494 2.44 -14.99 14.30
CA LEU A 494 1.62 -15.93 13.54
C LEU A 494 0.23 -15.33 13.37
N LYS A 495 -0.21 -15.24 12.14
CA LYS A 495 -1.54 -14.83 11.74
C LYS A 495 -2.27 -15.97 11.06
N ARG A 496 -3.55 -16.16 11.37
CA ARG A 496 -4.44 -17.09 10.71
C ARG A 496 -5.83 -16.49 10.60
N ASN A 497 -6.36 -16.46 9.38
CA ASN A 497 -7.73 -16.08 9.07
C ASN A 497 -8.39 -17.24 8.33
N LEU A 498 -9.54 -17.70 8.82
CA LEU A 498 -10.33 -18.77 8.22
C LEU A 498 -11.69 -18.22 7.83
N LEU A 499 -12.13 -18.56 6.63
CA LEU A 499 -13.41 -18.15 6.04
C LEU A 499 -14.25 -19.37 5.67
N LEU A 500 -15.52 -19.30 6.04
CA LEU A 500 -16.59 -20.09 5.45
C LEU A 500 -17.69 -19.12 5.00
N SER A 501 -18.01 -19.10 3.73
CA SER A 501 -19.15 -18.37 3.17
C SER A 501 -20.04 -19.32 2.39
N ALA A 502 -21.33 -19.28 2.62
CA ALA A 502 -22.31 -20.10 1.89
C ALA A 502 -23.55 -19.28 1.56
N TYR A 503 -23.99 -19.30 0.31
CA TYR A 503 -25.19 -18.59 -0.11
C TYR A 503 -25.94 -19.31 -1.23
N ALA A 504 -27.24 -19.06 -1.29
CA ALA A 504 -28.10 -19.46 -2.40
C ALA A 504 -28.41 -18.25 -3.27
N GLN A 505 -28.38 -18.40 -4.57
CA GLN A 505 -28.70 -17.36 -5.55
C GLN A 505 -29.75 -17.88 -6.53
N TYR A 506 -30.81 -17.11 -6.67
CA TYR A 506 -31.89 -17.36 -7.62
C TYR A 506 -31.86 -16.30 -8.72
N TYR A 507 -31.74 -16.75 -9.97
CA TYR A 507 -31.70 -15.88 -11.14
C TYR A 507 -32.83 -16.24 -12.08
N LYS A 508 -33.66 -15.26 -12.49
CA LYS A 508 -34.79 -15.49 -13.40
C LYS A 508 -35.04 -14.31 -14.31
N ASP A 509 -35.18 -14.65 -15.60
CA ASP A 509 -35.62 -13.74 -16.65
C ASP A 509 -37.10 -13.98 -16.97
N PHE A 510 -37.94 -12.95 -16.86
CA PHE A 510 -39.32 -12.98 -17.28
C PHE A 510 -39.52 -12.11 -18.51
N ASN A 511 -39.97 -12.72 -19.60
CA ASN A 511 -40.29 -12.04 -20.86
C ASN A 511 -39.16 -11.21 -21.46
N LYS A 512 -37.90 -11.43 -21.09
CA LYS A 512 -36.72 -10.61 -21.46
C LYS A 512 -36.85 -9.14 -21.08
N ILE A 513 -37.78 -8.80 -20.19
CA ILE A 513 -38.08 -7.45 -19.71
C ILE A 513 -37.70 -7.30 -18.25
N HIS A 514 -37.99 -8.32 -17.45
CA HIS A 514 -37.72 -8.32 -16.01
C HIS A 514 -36.63 -9.36 -15.73
N HIS A 515 -35.53 -8.88 -15.11
CA HIS A 515 -34.44 -9.74 -14.65
C HIS A 515 -34.35 -9.64 -13.15
N PHE A 516 -34.44 -10.76 -12.47
CA PHE A 516 -34.29 -10.87 -11.02
C PHE A 516 -33.04 -11.68 -10.70
N ASP A 517 -32.24 -11.19 -9.78
CA ASP A 517 -31.09 -11.89 -9.18
C ASP A 517 -31.14 -11.64 -7.67
N ILE A 518 -31.54 -12.65 -6.91
CA ILE A 518 -31.75 -12.58 -5.47
C ILE A 518 -30.84 -13.59 -4.82
N MET A 519 -30.09 -13.16 -3.82
CA MET A 519 -29.22 -14.04 -3.03
C MET A 519 -29.38 -13.79 -1.54
N GLY A 520 -29.13 -14.85 -0.76
CA GLY A 520 -29.07 -14.78 0.69
C GLY A 520 -28.11 -15.82 1.23
N GLY A 521 -27.39 -15.49 2.27
CA GLY A 521 -26.31 -16.32 2.75
C GLY A 521 -25.81 -16.01 4.14
N TYR A 522 -24.83 -16.81 4.52
CA TYR A 522 -24.17 -16.83 5.81
C TYR A 522 -22.65 -16.78 5.58
N GLU A 523 -21.94 -16.06 6.45
CA GLU A 523 -20.48 -16.01 6.47
C GLU A 523 -19.96 -16.12 7.89
N TYR A 524 -18.88 -16.86 8.05
CA TYR A 524 -18.14 -17.02 9.30
C TYR A 524 -16.68 -16.75 9.04
N GLN A 525 -16.05 -15.90 9.85
CA GLN A 525 -14.62 -15.62 9.86
C GLN A 525 -14.05 -15.77 11.25
N HIS A 526 -12.87 -16.40 11.32
CA HIS A 526 -12.11 -16.55 12.55
C HIS A 526 -10.70 -15.96 12.34
N PHE A 527 -10.39 -14.93 13.09
CA PHE A 527 -9.11 -14.25 13.09
C PHE A 527 -8.32 -14.65 14.33
N PHE A 528 -7.10 -15.09 14.12
CA PHE A 528 -6.16 -15.47 15.17
C PHE A 528 -4.82 -14.78 14.94
N PHE A 529 -4.29 -14.18 15.99
CA PHE A 529 -2.97 -13.56 15.98
C PHE A 529 -2.23 -13.89 17.28
N ARG A 530 -0.95 -14.22 17.15
CA ARG A 530 -0.03 -14.42 18.26
C ARG A 530 1.30 -13.76 17.93
N TYR A 531 1.84 -13.03 18.87
CA TYR A 531 3.20 -12.55 18.78
C TYR A 531 4.01 -12.97 20.02
N ASN A 532 5.32 -13.08 19.82
CA ASN A 532 6.30 -13.32 20.85
C ASN A 532 7.53 -12.50 20.49
N ASN A 533 7.86 -11.54 21.32
CA ASN A 533 8.96 -10.61 21.13
C ASN A 533 9.87 -10.70 22.35
N SER A 534 11.18 -10.71 22.12
CA SER A 534 12.17 -10.62 23.18
C SER A 534 13.31 -9.72 22.75
N TRP A 535 13.86 -8.99 23.70
CA TRP A 535 15.09 -8.24 23.54
C TRP A 535 15.96 -8.47 24.76
N ILE A 536 17.15 -9.04 24.52
CA ILE A 536 18.06 -9.51 25.54
C ILE A 536 19.40 -8.81 25.37
N GLN A 537 19.98 -8.32 26.47
CA GLN A 537 21.34 -7.78 26.54
C GLN A 537 22.14 -8.60 27.53
N TYR A 538 23.42 -8.79 27.23
CA TYR A 538 24.35 -9.53 28.06
C TYR A 538 25.52 -8.68 28.46
N TYR A 539 26.10 -8.97 29.62
CA TYR A 539 27.41 -8.41 29.96
C TYR A 539 28.46 -8.99 28.99
N PRO A 540 29.37 -8.16 28.44
CA PRO A 540 30.41 -8.62 27.53
C PRO A 540 31.43 -9.52 28.23
N SER A 541 32.22 -10.25 27.45
CA SER A 541 33.24 -11.19 27.95
C SER A 541 34.33 -10.53 28.80
N THR A 542 34.51 -9.23 28.68
CA THR A 542 35.47 -8.42 29.44
C THR A 542 34.96 -8.00 30.82
N SER A 543 33.63 -8.06 31.03
CA SER A 543 32.99 -7.65 32.28
C SER A 543 33.23 -8.65 33.42
N PRO A 544 33.33 -8.20 34.69
CA PRO A 544 33.28 -9.08 35.88
C PRO A 544 32.05 -10.01 35.91
N ASN A 545 30.94 -9.55 35.30
CA ASN A 545 29.68 -10.30 35.21
C ASN A 545 29.51 -10.98 33.84
N ALA A 546 30.59 -11.31 33.16
CA ALA A 546 30.59 -11.84 31.78
C ALA A 546 29.61 -13.01 31.60
N GLY A 547 28.74 -12.87 30.58
CA GLY A 547 27.72 -13.87 30.20
C GLY A 547 26.43 -13.81 31.00
N GLU A 548 26.32 -12.97 32.04
CA GLU A 548 25.05 -12.74 32.73
C GLU A 548 24.13 -11.83 31.88
N ILE A 549 22.82 -12.03 32.05
CA ILE A 549 21.81 -11.20 31.39
C ILE A 549 21.80 -9.83 32.10
N PHE A 550 22.12 -8.76 31.34
CA PHE A 550 21.97 -7.38 31.82
C PHE A 550 20.50 -6.94 31.79
N LYS A 551 19.78 -7.27 30.73
CA LYS A 551 18.39 -6.90 30.54
C LYS A 551 17.66 -7.93 29.68
N ASP A 552 16.46 -8.27 30.09
CA ASP A 552 15.51 -9.09 29.31
C ASP A 552 14.15 -8.43 29.32
N THR A 553 13.56 -8.26 28.14
CA THR A 553 12.25 -7.65 27.94
C THR A 553 11.38 -8.55 27.08
N PRO A 554 10.89 -9.68 27.64
CA PRO A 554 9.93 -10.51 26.93
C PRO A 554 8.57 -9.81 26.85
N ASP A 555 7.96 -9.87 25.67
CA ASP A 555 6.60 -9.39 25.43
C ASP A 555 5.88 -10.41 24.53
N TYR A 556 4.79 -10.94 24.99
CA TYR A 556 4.00 -11.91 24.24
C TYR A 556 2.51 -11.65 24.44
N ASP A 557 1.75 -11.86 23.38
CA ASP A 557 0.30 -11.81 23.45
C ASP A 557 -0.33 -12.75 22.41
N LYS A 558 -1.55 -13.14 22.69
CA LYS A 558 -2.37 -13.97 21.83
C LYS A 558 -3.79 -13.44 21.88
N TYR A 559 -4.34 -13.16 20.72
CA TYR A 559 -5.73 -12.74 20.63
C TYR A 559 -6.42 -13.34 19.41
N GLU A 560 -7.73 -13.46 19.53
CA GLU A 560 -8.59 -13.93 18.46
C GLU A 560 -9.91 -13.17 18.49
N ASN A 561 -10.55 -13.11 17.34
CA ASN A 561 -11.89 -12.57 17.22
C ASN A 561 -12.66 -13.31 16.12
N PHE A 562 -13.98 -13.23 16.24
CA PHE A 562 -14.93 -13.91 15.37
C PHE A 562 -15.86 -12.90 14.74
N LEU A 563 -16.21 -13.12 13.48
CA LEU A 563 -17.22 -12.38 12.75
C LEU A 563 -18.21 -13.37 12.14
N VAL A 564 -19.48 -13.22 12.47
CA VAL A 564 -20.59 -13.99 11.93
C VAL A 564 -21.52 -13.05 11.21
N SER A 565 -21.93 -13.38 9.99
CA SER A 565 -22.73 -12.46 9.19
C SER A 565 -23.84 -13.16 8.46
N PHE A 566 -25.00 -12.49 8.40
CA PHE A 566 -26.11 -12.85 7.52
C PHE A 566 -26.30 -11.75 6.50
N PHE A 567 -26.46 -12.12 5.24
CA PHE A 567 -26.60 -11.13 4.17
C PHE A 567 -27.62 -11.54 3.12
N GLY A 568 -28.21 -10.53 2.50
CA GLY A 568 -29.09 -10.67 1.37
C GLY A 568 -28.90 -9.54 0.38
N ARG A 569 -29.01 -9.86 -0.92
CA ARG A 569 -28.98 -8.88 -2.01
C ARG A 569 -30.06 -9.22 -3.02
N ALA A 570 -30.77 -8.20 -3.47
CA ALA A 570 -31.71 -8.31 -4.57
C ALA A 570 -31.35 -7.31 -5.65
N ASN A 571 -31.10 -7.77 -6.84
CA ASN A 571 -30.93 -6.98 -8.06
C ASN A 571 -32.16 -7.15 -8.94
N TYR A 572 -32.74 -6.05 -9.37
CA TYR A 572 -33.84 -6.02 -10.32
C TYR A 572 -33.49 -5.14 -11.49
N THR A 573 -33.61 -5.69 -12.71
CA THR A 573 -33.41 -4.94 -13.95
C THR A 573 -34.69 -4.93 -14.76
N LEU A 574 -35.14 -3.72 -15.11
CA LEU A 574 -36.31 -3.51 -15.95
C LEU A 574 -35.91 -3.02 -17.33
N MET A 575 -36.28 -3.74 -18.39
CA MET A 575 -36.07 -3.40 -19.81
C MET A 575 -34.58 -3.16 -20.17
N ASN A 576 -33.62 -3.67 -19.38
CA ASN A 576 -32.20 -3.36 -19.51
C ASN A 576 -31.88 -1.85 -19.46
N ARG A 577 -32.71 -1.04 -18.77
CA ARG A 577 -32.60 0.43 -18.66
C ARG A 577 -32.56 0.89 -17.22
N TYR A 578 -33.41 0.30 -16.38
CA TYR A 578 -33.54 0.67 -14.98
C TYR A 578 -33.01 -0.47 -14.10
N TYR A 579 -32.08 -0.17 -13.25
CA TYR A 579 -31.41 -1.13 -12.38
C TYR A 579 -31.61 -0.72 -10.95
N LEU A 580 -32.03 -1.65 -10.12
CA LEU A 580 -32.23 -1.48 -8.68
C LEU A 580 -31.45 -2.56 -7.95
N THR A 581 -30.63 -2.15 -6.98
CA THR A 581 -29.94 -3.06 -6.07
C THR A 581 -30.30 -2.71 -4.64
N VAL A 582 -30.71 -3.69 -3.84
CA VAL A 582 -30.90 -3.58 -2.40
C VAL A 582 -30.03 -4.63 -1.74
N THR A 583 -29.22 -4.21 -0.75
CA THR A 583 -28.40 -5.12 0.03
C THR A 583 -28.65 -4.87 1.51
N VAL A 584 -28.76 -5.94 2.28
CA VAL A 584 -28.84 -5.90 3.75
C VAL A 584 -27.84 -6.91 4.28
N ARG A 585 -27.03 -6.49 5.23
CA ARG A 585 -26.08 -7.35 5.93
C ARG A 585 -26.12 -7.05 7.42
N ASP A 586 -26.12 -8.09 8.22
CA ASP A 586 -26.07 -8.02 9.68
C ASP A 586 -24.82 -8.76 10.17
N ASP A 587 -23.89 -8.02 10.77
CA ASP A 587 -22.59 -8.53 11.24
C ASP A 587 -22.56 -8.63 12.76
N GLY A 588 -22.25 -9.82 13.28
CA GLY A 588 -22.03 -10.08 14.70
C GLY A 588 -20.54 -10.22 14.99
N SER A 589 -19.95 -9.29 15.75
CA SER A 589 -18.53 -9.29 16.11
C SER A 589 -18.29 -9.54 17.59
N SER A 590 -17.31 -10.39 17.88
CA SER A 590 -16.87 -10.63 19.26
C SER A 590 -16.11 -9.46 19.91
N ARG A 591 -15.82 -8.39 19.17
CA ARG A 591 -15.10 -7.20 19.66
C ARG A 591 -15.98 -6.25 20.47
N PHE A 592 -17.30 -6.35 20.36
CA PHE A 592 -18.27 -5.48 21.01
C PHE A 592 -19.16 -6.26 21.99
N ALA A 593 -19.67 -5.59 23.01
CA ALA A 593 -20.69 -6.18 23.90
C ALA A 593 -22.03 -6.34 23.17
N ASP A 594 -22.44 -5.32 22.43
CA ASP A 594 -23.55 -5.41 21.45
C ASP A 594 -22.97 -5.87 20.13
N HIS A 595 -23.01 -7.20 19.92
CA HIS A 595 -22.31 -7.85 18.82
C HIS A 595 -22.80 -7.43 17.44
N TRP A 596 -24.11 -7.13 17.29
CA TRP A 596 -24.75 -7.01 15.99
C TRP A 596 -24.78 -5.59 15.43
N GLY A 597 -24.50 -5.49 14.13
CA GLY A 597 -24.55 -4.24 13.40
C GLY A 597 -25.20 -4.41 12.04
N LEU A 598 -26.32 -3.68 11.81
CA LEU A 598 -27.07 -3.73 10.56
C LEU A 598 -26.60 -2.69 9.56
N PHE A 599 -26.29 -3.17 8.33
CA PHE A 599 -25.71 -2.39 7.23
C PHE A 599 -26.57 -2.49 5.96
N PRO A 600 -27.61 -1.65 5.83
CA PRO A 600 -28.45 -1.57 4.63
C PRO A 600 -27.79 -0.71 3.54
N SER A 601 -28.07 -1.05 2.27
CA SER A 601 -27.73 -0.20 1.14
C SER A 601 -28.77 -0.29 0.01
N PHE A 602 -28.82 0.78 -0.78
CA PHE A 602 -29.71 0.96 -1.91
C PHE A 602 -28.97 1.62 -3.06
N ALA A 603 -29.12 1.08 -4.27
CA ALA A 603 -28.58 1.72 -5.47
C ALA A 603 -29.58 1.66 -6.63
N PHE A 604 -29.64 2.74 -7.38
CA PHE A 604 -30.43 2.87 -8.57
C PHE A 604 -29.54 3.33 -9.74
N ALA A 605 -29.73 2.74 -10.91
CA ALA A 605 -29.09 3.23 -12.13
C ALA A 605 -30.09 3.26 -13.30
N TRP A 606 -29.89 4.29 -14.15
CA TRP A 606 -30.72 4.51 -15.33
C TRP A 606 -29.83 4.68 -16.57
N ARG A 607 -29.99 3.78 -17.55
CA ARG A 607 -29.33 3.90 -18.87
C ARG A 607 -30.14 4.80 -19.76
N VAL A 608 -29.81 6.08 -19.73
CA VAL A 608 -30.55 7.15 -20.43
C VAL A 608 -30.41 7.02 -21.95
N ASN A 609 -29.25 6.51 -22.43
CA ASN A 609 -29.01 6.32 -23.87
C ASN A 609 -29.93 5.25 -24.53
N GLU A 610 -30.54 4.36 -23.72
CA GLU A 610 -31.48 3.33 -24.24
C GLU A 610 -32.92 3.88 -24.38
N GLU A 611 -33.18 5.10 -23.94
CA GLU A 611 -34.47 5.73 -24.08
C GLU A 611 -34.78 6.16 -25.52
N GLY A 612 -36.05 6.12 -25.87
CA GLY A 612 -36.52 6.38 -27.25
C GLY A 612 -36.04 7.70 -27.83
N PHE A 613 -35.85 8.73 -26.98
CA PHE A 613 -35.38 10.06 -27.38
C PHE A 613 -33.86 10.16 -27.60
N LEU A 614 -33.04 9.22 -27.11
CA LEU A 614 -31.59 9.18 -27.31
C LEU A 614 -31.09 7.98 -28.11
N LYS A 615 -31.88 6.93 -28.28
CA LYS A 615 -31.48 5.68 -28.91
C LYS A 615 -30.90 5.83 -30.33
N ASN A 616 -31.31 6.87 -31.05
CA ASN A 616 -30.85 7.15 -32.41
C ASN A 616 -29.67 8.10 -32.52
N VAL A 617 -29.14 8.57 -31.39
CA VAL A 617 -28.01 9.50 -31.35
C VAL A 617 -26.68 8.73 -31.50
N LYS A 618 -26.18 8.63 -32.75
CA LYS A 618 -25.04 7.78 -33.12
C LYS A 618 -23.71 8.11 -32.42
N TRP A 619 -23.49 9.39 -32.03
CA TRP A 619 -22.27 9.81 -31.36
C TRP A 619 -22.27 9.51 -29.86
N LEU A 620 -23.45 9.24 -29.26
CA LEU A 620 -23.62 8.91 -27.86
C LEU A 620 -23.70 7.39 -27.70
N SER A 621 -22.64 6.80 -27.20
CA SER A 621 -22.53 5.34 -27.07
C SER A 621 -23.02 4.83 -25.72
N ASN A 622 -22.89 5.65 -24.66
CA ASN A 622 -23.34 5.34 -23.32
C ASN A 622 -23.69 6.63 -22.56
N LEU A 623 -24.78 6.58 -21.82
CA LEU A 623 -25.14 7.60 -20.85
C LEU A 623 -25.94 6.93 -19.74
N LYS A 624 -25.33 6.82 -18.54
CA LYS A 624 -25.95 6.16 -17.38
C LYS A 624 -25.82 7.04 -16.14
N LEU A 625 -26.94 7.31 -15.49
CA LEU A 625 -27.03 7.96 -14.20
C LEU A 625 -27.05 6.90 -13.09
N ARG A 626 -26.30 7.13 -12.00
CA ARG A 626 -26.26 6.26 -10.84
C ARG A 626 -26.52 7.06 -9.56
N LEU A 627 -27.31 6.49 -8.65
CA LEU A 627 -27.58 7.01 -7.33
C LEU A 627 -27.38 5.90 -6.31
N GLY A 628 -26.66 6.16 -5.25
CA GLY A 628 -26.37 5.18 -4.22
C GLY A 628 -26.44 5.75 -2.81
N TYR A 629 -26.97 4.97 -1.90
CA TYR A 629 -26.93 5.18 -0.46
C TYR A 629 -26.54 3.88 0.22
N GLY A 630 -25.74 3.98 1.27
CA GLY A 630 -25.48 2.80 2.11
C GLY A 630 -24.83 3.18 3.43
N LYS A 631 -24.97 2.27 4.37
CA LYS A 631 -24.37 2.31 5.69
C LYS A 631 -23.38 1.16 5.81
N THR A 632 -22.18 1.43 6.31
CA THR A 632 -21.13 0.44 6.60
C THR A 632 -20.58 0.64 7.99
N GLY A 633 -19.99 -0.40 8.57
CA GLY A 633 -19.39 -0.36 9.90
C GLY A 633 -17.85 -0.35 9.85
N GLN A 634 -17.23 -0.12 11.01
CA GLN A 634 -15.79 -0.24 11.19
C GLN A 634 -15.48 -0.86 12.55
N GLN A 635 -14.53 -1.81 12.57
CA GLN A 635 -14.03 -2.46 13.79
C GLN A 635 -12.52 -2.71 13.76
N GLU A 636 -11.85 -2.47 12.63
CA GLU A 636 -10.42 -2.78 12.48
C GLU A 636 -9.57 -1.77 13.26
N GLY A 637 -8.53 -2.26 13.94
CA GLY A 637 -7.69 -1.45 14.81
C GLY A 637 -8.20 -1.30 16.25
N ILE A 638 -9.39 -1.84 16.56
CA ILE A 638 -9.93 -1.86 17.91
C ILE A 638 -9.42 -3.09 18.65
N LYS A 639 -8.99 -2.92 19.90
CA LYS A 639 -8.51 -4.02 20.73
C LYS A 639 -9.62 -5.06 20.96
N ASN A 640 -9.26 -6.34 21.02
CA ASN A 640 -10.16 -7.40 21.39
C ASN A 640 -10.51 -7.31 22.89
N TYR A 641 -11.70 -7.77 23.26
CA TYR A 641 -12.15 -7.91 24.66
C TYR A 641 -12.22 -6.62 25.49
N ILE A 642 -12.21 -5.44 24.86
CA ILE A 642 -12.24 -4.15 25.58
C ILE A 642 -13.54 -3.90 26.33
N TRP A 643 -14.59 -4.60 25.97
CA TRP A 643 -15.90 -4.59 26.67
C TRP A 643 -15.95 -5.52 27.88
N PHE A 644 -14.94 -6.40 28.05
CA PHE A 644 -14.87 -7.38 29.10
C PHE A 644 -14.00 -6.90 30.28
N LYS A 645 -14.44 -7.15 31.51
CA LYS A 645 -13.69 -6.79 32.72
C LYS A 645 -12.41 -7.58 32.82
N GLN A 646 -11.29 -6.89 32.80
CA GLN A 646 -9.95 -7.49 32.90
C GLN A 646 -9.17 -6.87 34.04
N TYR A 647 -8.23 -7.63 34.56
CA TYR A 647 -7.31 -7.20 35.60
C TYR A 647 -5.88 -7.48 35.19
N LYS A 648 -4.99 -6.51 35.41
CA LYS A 648 -3.56 -6.65 35.19
C LYS A 648 -2.87 -6.83 36.55
N LYS A 649 -1.95 -7.79 36.63
CA LYS A 649 -1.07 -7.94 37.80
C LYS A 649 -0.21 -6.67 37.90
N GLY A 650 -0.19 -6.03 39.10
CA GLY A 650 0.56 -4.82 39.35
C GLY A 650 2.06 -5.01 39.08
N GLN A 651 2.70 -3.95 38.59
CA GLN A 651 4.15 -3.97 38.39
C GLN A 651 4.91 -4.05 39.72
N ASN A 652 6.15 -4.46 39.70
CA ASN A 652 7.06 -4.96 40.76
C ASN A 652 7.09 -4.24 42.10
N PHE A 653 6.44 -3.11 42.29
CA PHE A 653 6.48 -2.33 43.56
C PHE A 653 5.16 -2.28 44.31
N GLY A 654 4.07 -2.72 43.66
CA GLY A 654 2.75 -2.76 44.29
C GLY A 654 2.49 -4.11 44.95
N LYS A 655 3.05 -4.39 46.10
CA LYS A 655 2.71 -5.59 46.90
C LYS A 655 1.89 -5.19 48.12
N TYR A 656 0.76 -5.83 48.33
CA TYR A 656 -0.04 -5.72 49.52
C TYR A 656 0.11 -7.01 50.33
N PRO A 657 0.76 -7.02 51.46
CA PRO A 657 1.17 -8.24 52.14
C PRO A 657 0.00 -9.04 52.77
N VAL A 658 -1.23 -8.60 52.61
CA VAL A 658 -2.42 -9.20 53.25
C VAL A 658 -3.11 -10.24 52.40
N ILE A 659 -2.82 -10.35 51.12
CA ILE A 659 -3.57 -11.25 50.19
C ILE A 659 -2.60 -12.10 49.38
N GLY A 660 -2.61 -13.40 49.56
CA GLY A 660 -1.89 -14.38 48.76
C GLY A 660 -0.36 -14.16 48.68
N ASP A 661 0.20 -14.04 47.46
CA ASP A 661 1.60 -13.75 47.21
C ASP A 661 1.94 -12.24 47.38
N GLY A 662 0.98 -11.44 47.80
CA GLY A 662 1.09 -10.00 47.96
C GLY A 662 0.93 -9.21 46.68
N SER A 663 0.57 -9.87 45.59
CA SER A 663 0.36 -9.18 44.29
C SER A 663 -0.94 -8.37 44.27
N ILE A 664 -0.86 -7.12 43.80
CA ILE A 664 -2.05 -6.29 43.58
C ILE A 664 -2.52 -6.48 42.14
N TYR A 665 -3.80 -6.72 41.96
CA TYR A 665 -4.43 -6.73 40.62
C TYR A 665 -5.15 -5.39 40.41
N THR A 666 -4.77 -4.69 39.36
CA THR A 666 -5.38 -3.42 38.97
C THR A 666 -6.41 -3.66 37.88
N PRO A 667 -7.67 -3.20 38.02
CA PRO A 667 -8.66 -3.29 36.97
C PRO A 667 -8.22 -2.46 35.75
N LEU A 668 -8.31 -3.06 34.58
CA LEU A 668 -8.15 -2.31 33.32
C LEU A 668 -9.46 -1.61 32.99
N TYR A 669 -9.35 -0.52 32.23
CA TYR A 669 -10.51 0.14 31.67
C TYR A 669 -11.26 -0.83 30.72
N TYR A 670 -12.57 -0.87 30.84
CA TYR A 670 -13.47 -1.58 29.94
C TYR A 670 -14.66 -0.70 29.60
N ASN A 671 -15.28 -0.94 28.43
CA ASN A 671 -16.48 -0.25 28.01
C ASN A 671 -17.48 -1.25 27.40
N ASP A 672 -18.49 -1.63 28.20
CA ASP A 672 -19.56 -2.52 27.80
C ASP A 672 -20.63 -1.87 26.91
N LYS A 673 -20.52 -0.55 26.66
CA LYS A 673 -21.38 0.21 25.76
C LYS A 673 -20.72 0.55 24.43
N LEU A 674 -19.50 0.07 24.21
CA LEU A 674 -18.78 0.31 22.96
C LEU A 674 -19.53 -0.35 21.81
N LYS A 675 -19.82 0.43 20.77
CA LYS A 675 -20.53 0.02 19.57
C LYS A 675 -19.74 0.34 18.29
N TRP A 676 -20.25 -0.09 17.17
CA TRP A 676 -19.69 0.12 15.85
C TRP A 676 -19.53 1.61 15.51
N GLU A 677 -18.37 1.99 14.93
CA GLU A 677 -18.32 3.22 14.11
C GLU A 677 -19.17 2.97 12.86
N THR A 678 -19.95 3.94 12.46
CA THR A 678 -20.83 3.80 11.30
C THR A 678 -20.61 4.91 10.28
N THR A 679 -20.44 4.52 9.01
CA THR A 679 -20.26 5.44 7.88
C THR A 679 -21.48 5.39 6.96
N GLU A 680 -22.15 6.51 6.81
CA GLU A 680 -23.21 6.75 5.83
C GLU A 680 -22.63 7.39 4.58
N THR A 681 -22.89 6.82 3.41
CA THR A 681 -22.39 7.31 2.14
C THR A 681 -23.51 7.59 1.17
N TYR A 682 -23.51 8.77 0.59
CA TYR A 682 -24.36 9.20 -0.53
C TYR A 682 -23.48 9.38 -1.74
N ASN A 683 -23.87 8.82 -2.89
CA ASN A 683 -23.13 8.91 -4.14
C ASN A 683 -24.08 9.22 -5.31
N ALA A 684 -23.70 10.14 -6.16
CA ALA A 684 -24.32 10.37 -7.46
C ALA A 684 -23.25 10.27 -8.54
N GLY A 685 -23.50 9.45 -9.58
CA GLY A 685 -22.53 9.19 -10.62
C GLY A 685 -23.12 9.31 -12.01
N LEU A 686 -22.31 9.74 -12.97
CA LEU A 686 -22.63 9.78 -14.39
C LEU A 686 -21.57 9.02 -15.17
N ASP A 687 -21.98 7.95 -15.87
CA ASP A 687 -21.12 7.26 -16.81
C ASP A 687 -21.48 7.71 -18.23
N PHE A 688 -20.49 8.05 -19.02
CA PHE A 688 -20.69 8.51 -20.41
C PHE A 688 -19.72 7.83 -21.37
N GLY A 689 -20.13 7.75 -22.63
CA GLY A 689 -19.32 7.22 -23.72
C GLY A 689 -19.72 7.86 -25.04
N PHE A 690 -18.74 8.25 -25.82
CA PHE A 690 -18.90 8.91 -27.11
C PHE A 690 -18.09 8.19 -28.18
N LEU A 691 -18.51 8.31 -29.47
CA LEU A 691 -17.79 7.84 -30.63
C LEU A 691 -17.44 6.34 -30.53
N ASP A 692 -18.43 5.49 -30.32
CA ASP A 692 -18.28 4.04 -30.09
C ASP A 692 -17.39 3.72 -28.86
N ASN A 693 -17.56 4.50 -27.78
CA ASN A 693 -16.79 4.47 -26.54
C ASN A 693 -15.29 4.77 -26.69
N ARG A 694 -14.84 5.32 -27.81
CA ARG A 694 -13.46 5.81 -27.97
C ARG A 694 -13.12 6.90 -26.95
N LEU A 695 -14.08 7.72 -26.56
CA LEU A 695 -13.99 8.60 -25.39
C LEU A 695 -15.06 8.16 -24.39
N ASN A 696 -14.63 7.69 -23.24
CA ASN A 696 -15.54 7.30 -22.17
C ASN A 696 -15.02 7.78 -20.82
N GLY A 697 -15.91 7.84 -19.84
CA GLY A 697 -15.52 8.28 -18.52
C GLY A 697 -16.64 8.19 -17.50
N THR A 698 -16.27 8.55 -16.28
CA THR A 698 -17.20 8.64 -15.13
C THR A 698 -16.97 9.92 -14.36
N ILE A 699 -18.04 10.49 -13.85
CA ILE A 699 -18.03 11.59 -12.88
C ILE A 699 -18.82 11.12 -11.67
N ASP A 700 -18.21 11.10 -10.51
CA ASP A 700 -18.85 10.76 -9.24
C ASP A 700 -18.77 11.93 -8.25
N VAL A 701 -19.87 12.23 -7.57
CA VAL A 701 -19.94 13.17 -6.46
C VAL A 701 -20.41 12.41 -5.25
N TYR A 702 -19.71 12.56 -4.12
CA TYR A 702 -20.02 11.82 -2.92
C TYR A 702 -19.96 12.66 -1.66
N LYS A 703 -20.70 12.18 -0.67
CA LYS A 703 -20.65 12.64 0.71
C LYS A 703 -20.66 11.43 1.63
N ARG A 704 -19.64 11.34 2.50
CA ARG A 704 -19.48 10.30 3.53
C ARG A 704 -19.50 10.96 4.90
N LYS A 705 -20.29 10.45 5.82
CA LYS A 705 -20.32 10.91 7.21
C LYS A 705 -20.14 9.71 8.14
N THR A 706 -19.05 9.72 8.90
CA THR A 706 -18.82 8.74 9.96
C THR A 706 -19.28 9.32 11.29
N LYS A 707 -20.06 8.54 12.02
CA LYS A 707 -20.59 8.85 13.35
C LYS A 707 -20.10 7.81 14.36
N ASP A 708 -20.22 8.13 15.63
CA ASP A 708 -19.85 7.25 16.73
C ASP A 708 -18.38 6.82 16.63
N LEU A 709 -17.48 7.76 16.28
CA LEU A 709 -16.04 7.49 16.18
C LEU A 709 -15.52 6.93 17.50
N ILE A 710 -14.70 5.89 17.44
CA ILE A 710 -14.10 5.30 18.62
C ILE A 710 -12.82 6.05 18.94
N ASN A 711 -12.89 6.91 19.95
CA ASN A 711 -11.79 7.76 20.42
C ASN A 711 -11.41 7.48 21.86
N GLU A 712 -10.17 7.75 22.23
CA GLU A 712 -9.74 7.84 23.62
C GLU A 712 -10.21 9.16 24.19
N ALA A 713 -11.07 9.08 25.21
CA ALA A 713 -11.61 10.25 25.90
C ALA A 713 -11.43 10.13 27.40
N PRO A 714 -11.40 11.25 28.17
CA PRO A 714 -11.35 11.24 29.61
C PRO A 714 -12.44 10.38 30.21
N VAL A 715 -12.10 9.61 31.23
CA VAL A 715 -13.05 8.79 31.99
C VAL A 715 -13.19 9.31 33.40
N ALA A 716 -14.34 9.02 34.03
CA ALA A 716 -14.56 9.45 35.40
C ALA A 716 -13.48 8.90 36.34
N ALA A 717 -13.01 9.72 37.27
CA ALA A 717 -12.12 9.28 38.33
C ALA A 717 -12.72 8.02 39.00
N LEU A 718 -11.90 7.02 39.27
CA LEU A 718 -12.29 5.71 39.79
C LEU A 718 -12.96 4.73 38.79
N ALA A 719 -13.01 5.05 37.47
CA ALA A 719 -13.43 4.10 36.44
C ALA A 719 -12.33 3.08 36.06
N GLY A 720 -11.49 2.74 36.98
CA GLY A 720 -10.28 1.92 36.81
C GLY A 720 -9.02 2.75 37.02
N SER A 721 -7.87 2.21 36.61
CA SER A 721 -6.57 2.91 36.71
C SER A 721 -6.23 3.79 35.50
N ALA A 722 -7.16 3.96 34.57
CA ALA A 722 -6.94 4.75 33.36
C ALA A 722 -7.59 6.14 33.50
N ASP A 723 -6.88 7.15 33.06
CA ASP A 723 -7.37 8.53 32.90
C ASP A 723 -8.18 8.72 31.62
N LYS A 724 -7.97 7.86 30.63
CA LYS A 724 -8.65 7.84 29.33
C LYS A 724 -9.09 6.43 28.94
N GLY A 725 -10.14 6.33 28.15
CA GLY A 725 -10.64 5.06 27.64
C GLY A 725 -11.37 5.21 26.31
N LEU A 726 -11.50 4.12 25.57
CA LEU A 726 -12.18 4.10 24.29
C LEU A 726 -13.69 4.30 24.45
N GLN A 727 -14.22 5.29 23.76
CA GLN A 727 -15.62 5.66 23.76
C GLN A 727 -16.07 6.01 22.35
N ASN A 728 -17.39 5.86 22.07
CA ASN A 728 -17.98 6.28 20.81
C ASN A 728 -18.28 7.79 20.84
N ILE A 729 -17.28 8.60 20.51
CA ILE A 729 -17.36 10.06 20.57
C ILE A 729 -16.75 10.67 19.31
N GLY A 730 -17.52 11.54 18.68
CA GLY A 730 -17.09 12.33 17.56
C GLY A 730 -17.68 11.92 16.22
N SER A 731 -17.48 12.76 15.24
CA SER A 731 -17.87 12.53 13.85
C SER A 731 -16.96 13.19 12.84
N LEU A 732 -16.89 12.60 11.66
CA LEU A 732 -16.02 12.99 10.55
C LEU A 732 -16.81 13.01 9.23
N GLU A 733 -16.55 13.98 8.37
CA GLU A 733 -17.17 14.08 7.05
C GLU A 733 -16.09 14.13 5.97
N ASN A 734 -16.31 13.38 4.87
CA ASN A 734 -15.58 13.51 3.61
C ASN A 734 -16.58 13.80 2.50
N LYS A 735 -16.29 14.76 1.65
CA LYS A 735 -17.05 15.05 0.43
C LYS A 735 -16.12 15.33 -0.72
N GLY A 736 -16.51 14.94 -1.93
CA GLY A 736 -15.60 15.09 -3.04
C GLY A 736 -16.21 14.84 -4.40
N VAL A 737 -15.35 15.07 -5.40
CA VAL A 737 -15.64 14.86 -6.82
C VAL A 737 -14.53 14.00 -7.40
N GLU A 738 -14.91 12.99 -8.16
CA GLU A 738 -14.00 12.12 -8.91
C GLU A 738 -14.34 12.19 -10.39
N ILE A 739 -13.32 12.29 -11.24
CA ILE A 739 -13.46 12.24 -12.69
C ILE A 739 -12.46 11.23 -13.23
N ALA A 740 -12.93 10.30 -14.03
CA ALA A 740 -12.09 9.38 -14.79
C ALA A 740 -12.44 9.49 -16.28
N LEU A 741 -11.42 9.66 -17.11
CA LEU A 741 -11.55 9.77 -18.57
C LEU A 741 -10.62 8.76 -19.24
N ASN A 742 -11.13 8.03 -20.21
CA ASN A 742 -10.34 7.19 -21.09
C ASN A 742 -10.61 7.60 -22.53
N TRP A 743 -9.55 7.78 -23.29
CA TRP A 743 -9.63 8.20 -24.67
C TRP A 743 -8.70 7.40 -25.58
N VAL A 744 -9.21 6.98 -26.72
CA VAL A 744 -8.50 6.33 -27.83
C VAL A 744 -8.50 7.28 -29.02
N PRO A 745 -7.59 8.31 -29.06
CA PRO A 745 -7.57 9.31 -30.16
C PRO A 745 -7.35 8.67 -31.51
N VAL A 746 -6.46 7.69 -31.58
CA VAL A 746 -6.06 7.02 -32.82
C VAL A 746 -6.19 5.52 -32.64
N SER A 747 -6.89 4.86 -33.57
CA SER A 747 -6.94 3.40 -33.69
C SER A 747 -6.99 3.08 -35.19
N THR A 748 -5.82 2.74 -35.74
CA THR A 748 -5.64 2.36 -37.17
C THR A 748 -4.87 1.05 -37.23
N LYS A 749 -4.57 0.55 -38.40
CA LYS A 749 -3.77 -0.68 -38.57
C LYS A 749 -2.36 -0.58 -37.98
N ASP A 750 -1.72 0.57 -38.11
CA ASP A 750 -0.31 0.77 -37.74
C ASP A 750 -0.15 1.59 -36.45
N TRP A 751 -1.15 2.38 -36.06
CA TRP A 751 -1.13 3.28 -34.92
C TRP A 751 -2.25 2.99 -33.95
N TYR A 752 -1.90 2.85 -32.68
CA TYR A 752 -2.86 2.77 -31.60
C TYR A 752 -2.41 3.71 -30.46
N TRP A 753 -3.29 4.62 -30.06
CA TRP A 753 -2.98 5.60 -29.02
C TRP A 753 -4.06 5.59 -27.96
N THR A 754 -3.67 5.42 -26.71
CA THR A 754 -4.56 5.47 -25.53
C THR A 754 -4.11 6.53 -24.56
N MET A 755 -5.08 7.18 -23.93
CA MET A 755 -4.90 8.12 -22.85
C MET A 755 -5.87 7.83 -21.72
N SER A 756 -5.41 7.89 -20.47
CA SER A 756 -6.27 7.81 -19.29
C SER A 756 -5.92 8.97 -18.35
N TYR A 757 -6.95 9.65 -17.87
CA TYR A 757 -6.83 10.75 -16.93
C TYR A 757 -7.77 10.50 -15.76
N ASN A 758 -7.31 10.77 -14.55
CA ASN A 758 -8.15 10.78 -13.37
C ASN A 758 -7.88 12.02 -12.53
N PHE A 759 -8.93 12.50 -11.89
CA PHE A 759 -8.93 13.66 -11.01
C PHE A 759 -9.75 13.32 -9.78
N THR A 760 -9.27 13.71 -8.62
CA THR A 760 -9.99 13.58 -7.35
C THR A 760 -9.82 14.85 -6.54
N TYR A 761 -10.93 15.40 -6.10
CA TYR A 761 -11.00 16.38 -5.03
C TYR A 761 -11.69 15.76 -3.82
N ASN A 762 -11.07 15.84 -2.65
CA ASN A 762 -11.63 15.35 -1.38
C ASN A 762 -11.44 16.40 -0.28
N ASP A 763 -12.52 16.85 0.33
CA ASP A 763 -12.53 17.71 1.50
C ASP A 763 -12.85 16.86 2.73
N ASN A 764 -11.90 16.80 3.68
CA ASN A 764 -12.01 16.08 4.94
C ASN A 764 -12.21 17.05 6.09
N LYS A 765 -13.21 16.81 6.96
CA LYS A 765 -13.52 17.67 8.08
C LYS A 765 -14.01 16.91 9.29
N ILE A 766 -13.39 17.15 10.44
CA ILE A 766 -13.90 16.70 11.73
C ILE A 766 -15.10 17.58 12.09
N THR A 767 -16.27 16.97 12.29
CA THR A 767 -17.51 17.71 12.50
C THR A 767 -17.90 17.77 13.97
N ASP A 768 -17.40 16.86 14.80
CA ASP A 768 -17.64 16.84 16.23
C ASP A 768 -16.55 16.06 16.97
N LEU A 769 -16.06 16.60 18.09
CA LEU A 769 -15.13 15.96 19.02
C LEU A 769 -15.51 16.30 20.48
N ASN A 770 -16.75 16.65 20.76
CA ASN A 770 -17.20 16.98 22.10
C ASN A 770 -16.97 15.81 23.05
N GLY A 771 -16.31 16.06 24.19
CA GLY A 771 -15.99 15.05 25.20
C GLY A 771 -14.67 14.30 24.97
N VAL A 772 -13.95 14.53 23.85
CA VAL A 772 -12.62 13.93 23.62
C VAL A 772 -11.50 14.74 24.29
N SER A 773 -11.69 16.04 24.41
CA SER A 773 -10.80 16.93 25.15
C SER A 773 -11.54 17.80 26.15
N ASP A 774 -10.87 18.22 27.20
CA ASP A 774 -11.36 19.22 28.12
C ASP A 774 -11.41 20.57 27.42
N ASN A 775 -12.46 21.35 27.62
CA ASN A 775 -12.64 22.71 27.11
C ASN A 775 -12.58 22.90 25.57
N GLY A 776 -12.65 21.83 24.77
CA GLY A 776 -12.58 21.91 23.31
C GLY A 776 -11.15 22.17 22.75
N ASP A 777 -10.13 21.96 23.56
CA ASP A 777 -8.72 22.09 23.14
C ASP A 777 -8.36 21.11 22.01
N PRO A 778 -7.39 21.45 21.15
CA PRO A 778 -6.90 20.54 20.13
C PRO A 778 -6.31 19.25 20.73
N VAL A 779 -6.72 18.10 20.23
CA VAL A 779 -6.19 16.79 20.62
C VAL A 779 -4.89 16.53 19.88
N LEU A 780 -3.76 16.55 20.56
CA LEU A 780 -2.44 16.33 19.97
C LEU A 780 -2.28 14.87 19.51
N VAL A 781 -1.90 14.69 18.24
CA VAL A 781 -1.76 13.37 17.60
C VAL A 781 -0.46 13.25 16.81
N GLY A 782 -0.20 12.08 16.23
CA GLY A 782 1.00 11.79 15.43
C GLY A 782 2.24 11.57 16.29
N ASP A 783 3.39 11.47 15.60
CA ASP A 783 4.69 11.24 16.23
C ASP A 783 5.22 12.50 16.93
N ASN A 784 6.03 12.30 17.95
CA ASN A 784 6.75 13.38 18.59
C ASN A 784 7.88 13.85 17.66
N ILE A 785 8.09 15.17 17.58
CA ILE A 785 9.26 15.75 16.90
C ILE A 785 10.51 15.76 17.78
N ASP A 786 10.29 15.66 19.10
CA ASP A 786 11.31 15.44 20.15
C ASP A 786 10.69 14.61 21.29
N GLN A 787 11.27 14.66 22.48
CA GLN A 787 10.79 13.83 23.61
C GLN A 787 9.31 14.08 23.99
N SER A 788 8.78 15.27 23.77
CA SER A 788 7.46 15.67 24.27
C SER A 788 6.60 16.45 23.29
N ASN A 789 7.18 17.05 22.25
CA ASN A 789 6.46 17.97 21.38
C ASN A 789 5.79 17.28 20.20
N LYS A 790 4.54 17.64 19.94
CA LYS A 790 3.76 17.23 18.77
C LYS A 790 3.33 18.44 17.97
N VAL A 791 3.27 18.27 16.64
CA VAL A 791 2.88 19.32 15.67
C VAL A 791 1.59 19.02 14.92
N LEU A 792 0.94 17.90 15.18
CA LEU A 792 -0.35 17.54 14.58
C LEU A 792 -1.45 17.50 15.64
N ALA A 793 -2.66 17.88 15.24
CA ALA A 793 -3.81 17.84 16.13
C ALA A 793 -5.10 17.55 15.39
N TYR A 794 -6.10 17.08 16.17
CA TYR A 794 -7.50 16.99 15.79
C TYR A 794 -8.29 18.11 16.46
N GLN A 795 -9.12 18.80 15.70
CA GLN A 795 -10.07 19.78 16.23
C GLN A 795 -11.33 19.84 15.35
N THR A 796 -12.48 20.08 15.99
CA THR A 796 -13.75 20.31 15.28
C THR A 796 -13.62 21.49 14.32
N GLY A 797 -14.08 21.30 13.08
CA GLY A 797 -14.03 22.29 12.03
C GLY A 797 -12.84 22.20 11.10
N TYR A 798 -11.83 21.38 11.42
CA TYR A 798 -10.59 21.22 10.65
C TYR A 798 -10.45 19.82 10.06
N ALA A 799 -9.53 19.66 9.12
CA ALA A 799 -9.17 18.36 8.58
C ALA A 799 -8.44 17.50 9.63
N ALA A 800 -8.60 16.21 9.57
CA ALA A 800 -7.77 15.31 10.37
C ALA A 800 -6.27 15.48 10.03
N ASN A 801 -5.41 15.40 11.04
CA ASN A 801 -3.96 15.63 10.93
C ASN A 801 -3.62 17.03 10.39
N SER A 802 -4.26 18.06 10.96
CA SER A 802 -3.88 19.45 10.73
C SER A 802 -2.67 19.82 11.60
N PHE A 803 -1.78 20.64 11.07
CA PHE A 803 -0.63 21.13 11.84
C PHE A 803 -1.09 22.12 12.90
N TYR A 804 -0.62 21.93 14.12
CA TYR A 804 -0.88 22.78 15.28
C TYR A 804 0.44 23.41 15.74
N VAL A 805 0.68 24.66 15.32
CA VAL A 805 1.97 25.33 15.34
C VAL A 805 1.85 26.79 15.72
N PHE A 806 2.96 27.43 16.11
CA PHE A 806 3.03 28.88 16.28
C PHE A 806 3.11 29.58 14.92
N GLN A 807 2.56 30.77 14.83
CA GLN A 807 2.71 31.63 13.67
C GLN A 807 4.05 32.37 13.72
N GLN A 808 4.95 32.14 12.76
CA GLN A 808 6.26 32.77 12.66
C GLN A 808 6.16 34.28 12.43
N LEU A 809 7.03 35.07 13.09
CA LEU A 809 7.28 36.45 12.75
C LEU A 809 8.46 36.58 11.77
N TYR A 810 8.35 37.54 10.87
CA TYR A 810 9.35 37.82 9.84
C TYR A 810 9.85 39.25 9.98
N ASP A 811 11.12 39.47 9.67
CA ASP A 811 11.71 40.80 9.59
C ASP A 811 11.24 41.55 8.31
N LYS A 812 11.69 42.78 8.16
CA LYS A 812 11.36 43.64 6.98
C LYS A 812 11.85 43.06 5.65
N ASP A 813 12.85 42.16 5.69
CA ASP A 813 13.43 41.55 4.51
C ASP A 813 12.80 40.18 4.21
N GLY A 814 11.75 39.79 4.99
CA GLY A 814 11.02 38.53 4.84
C GLY A 814 11.76 37.33 5.40
N LYS A 815 12.78 37.52 6.24
CA LYS A 815 13.46 36.44 6.93
C LYS A 815 12.76 36.10 8.25
N PRO A 816 12.61 34.81 8.59
CA PRO A 816 12.00 34.44 9.87
C PRO A 816 12.91 34.85 11.03
N VAL A 817 12.31 35.49 12.03
CA VAL A 817 13.04 35.92 13.24
C VAL A 817 13.04 34.76 14.24
N GLU A 818 14.24 34.38 14.68
CA GLU A 818 14.40 33.27 15.62
C GLU A 818 13.67 33.55 16.95
N GLY A 819 12.93 32.56 17.44
CA GLY A 819 12.20 32.61 18.71
C GLY A 819 11.03 33.59 18.74
N ALA A 820 10.80 34.37 17.69
CA ALA A 820 9.76 35.36 17.65
C ALA A 820 8.52 34.79 16.90
N VAL A 821 7.42 34.68 17.62
CA VAL A 821 6.12 34.22 17.10
C VAL A 821 5.02 35.21 17.49
N VAL A 822 3.91 35.11 16.82
CA VAL A 822 2.75 35.98 17.07
C VAL A 822 2.07 35.57 18.37
N ASP A 823 1.89 36.52 19.30
CA ASP A 823 0.96 36.41 20.42
C ASP A 823 -0.47 36.52 19.84
N ARG A 824 -1.12 35.37 19.65
CA ARG A 824 -2.41 35.30 18.95
C ARG A 824 -3.59 35.60 19.85
N ASN A 825 -3.46 35.32 21.15
CA ASN A 825 -4.50 35.58 22.14
C ASN A 825 -4.41 37.01 22.74
N GLY A 826 -3.27 37.71 22.52
CA GLY A 826 -3.04 39.10 22.94
C GLY A 826 -2.81 39.26 24.47
N ASP A 827 -2.39 38.19 25.16
CA ASP A 827 -2.19 38.23 26.62
C ASP A 827 -0.81 38.71 27.06
N GLY A 828 0.10 38.98 26.09
CA GLY A 828 1.46 39.45 26.30
C GLY A 828 2.43 38.34 26.69
N LYS A 829 2.05 37.07 26.53
CA LYS A 829 2.88 35.90 26.82
C LYS A 829 2.80 34.91 25.65
N ILE A 830 3.91 34.27 25.33
CA ILE A 830 3.91 33.19 24.33
C ILE A 830 3.75 31.85 25.05
N THR A 831 2.61 31.20 24.83
CA THR A 831 2.24 29.91 25.43
C THR A 831 1.64 29.00 24.37
N ASP A 832 1.33 27.73 24.72
CA ASP A 832 0.65 26.82 23.79
C ASP A 832 -0.72 27.34 23.32
N SER A 833 -1.32 28.31 24.03
CA SER A 833 -2.57 28.98 23.62
C SER A 833 -2.42 29.87 22.37
N ASP A 834 -1.17 30.21 21.98
CA ASP A 834 -0.87 30.99 20.77
C ASP A 834 -0.67 30.10 19.54
N ARG A 835 -0.64 28.79 19.74
CA ARG A 835 -0.60 27.84 18.61
C ARG A 835 -1.93 27.84 17.90
N TYR A 836 -1.91 27.56 16.60
CA TYR A 836 -3.09 27.52 15.76
C TYR A 836 -3.05 26.36 14.76
N LEU A 837 -4.22 25.97 14.28
CA LEU A 837 -4.33 24.99 13.20
C LEU A 837 -4.07 25.66 11.86
N TYR A 838 -3.06 25.18 11.15
CA TYR A 838 -2.55 25.82 9.94
C TYR A 838 -3.00 25.08 8.69
N LYS A 839 -2.24 24.11 8.22
CA LYS A 839 -2.44 23.31 7.00
C LYS A 839 -2.64 21.83 7.37
N SER A 840 -2.95 21.00 6.39
CA SER A 840 -3.14 19.57 6.58
C SER A 840 -2.06 18.76 5.86
N VAL A 841 -1.75 17.59 6.39
CA VAL A 841 -0.90 16.58 5.75
C VAL A 841 -1.53 16.06 4.45
N MET A 842 -2.86 15.95 4.41
CA MET A 842 -3.57 15.32 3.29
C MET A 842 -3.76 16.29 2.12
N ALA A 843 -3.46 15.82 0.91
CA ALA A 843 -3.75 16.55 -0.30
C ALA A 843 -5.25 16.57 -0.59
N PRO A 844 -5.90 17.73 -0.76
CA PRO A 844 -7.27 17.81 -1.22
C PRO A 844 -7.42 17.43 -2.69
N VAL A 845 -6.38 17.59 -3.52
CA VAL A 845 -6.43 17.28 -4.95
C VAL A 845 -5.35 16.27 -5.31
N THR A 846 -5.77 15.20 -5.99
CA THR A 846 -4.87 14.22 -6.61
C THR A 846 -5.25 14.00 -8.06
N MET A 847 -4.25 13.81 -8.92
CA MET A 847 -4.42 13.57 -10.34
C MET A 847 -3.49 12.45 -10.82
N GLY A 848 -3.95 11.74 -11.84
CA GLY A 848 -3.15 10.77 -12.56
C GLY A 848 -3.36 10.90 -14.06
N PHE A 849 -2.30 10.73 -14.83
CA PHE A 849 -2.34 10.68 -16.29
C PHE A 849 -1.45 9.58 -16.78
N SER A 850 -1.96 8.75 -17.66
CA SER A 850 -1.16 7.74 -18.36
C SER A 850 -1.49 7.73 -19.85
N THR A 851 -0.48 7.48 -20.66
CA THR A 851 -0.65 7.38 -22.13
C THR A 851 0.26 6.30 -22.68
N ARG A 852 -0.19 5.68 -23.77
CA ARG A 852 0.58 4.74 -24.54
C ARG A 852 0.30 4.93 -26.03
N VAL A 853 1.38 5.02 -26.80
CA VAL A 853 1.36 5.05 -28.27
C VAL A 853 2.01 3.79 -28.77
N GLU A 854 1.35 3.09 -29.66
CA GLU A 854 1.87 1.93 -30.38
C GLU A 854 2.00 2.27 -31.85
N TYR A 855 3.14 1.96 -32.44
CA TYR A 855 3.38 2.06 -33.88
C TYR A 855 3.98 0.74 -34.39
N LYS A 856 3.17 -0.04 -35.08
CA LYS A 856 3.53 -1.40 -35.52
C LYS A 856 3.99 -2.25 -34.34
N HIS A 857 5.29 -2.55 -34.27
CA HIS A 857 5.91 -3.38 -33.23
C HIS A 857 6.44 -2.59 -32.05
N PHE A 858 6.51 -1.27 -32.14
CA PHE A 858 7.02 -0.40 -31.10
C PHE A 858 5.90 0.14 -30.23
N ASP A 859 6.13 0.25 -28.94
CA ASP A 859 5.26 0.93 -27.99
C ASP A 859 6.07 1.91 -27.12
N LEU A 860 5.47 3.06 -26.85
CA LEU A 860 6.00 4.06 -25.91
C LEU A 860 4.88 4.47 -24.97
N GLY A 861 5.12 4.36 -23.68
CA GLY A 861 4.15 4.75 -22.65
C GLY A 861 4.80 5.49 -21.50
N PHE A 862 4.03 6.36 -20.83
CA PHE A 862 4.45 6.99 -19.57
C PHE A 862 3.26 7.26 -18.65
N SER A 863 3.57 7.46 -17.37
CA SER A 863 2.58 7.78 -16.33
C SER A 863 3.05 8.94 -15.48
N LEU A 864 2.13 9.88 -15.20
CA LEU A 864 2.32 11.05 -14.36
C LEU A 864 1.36 11.00 -13.18
N ARG A 865 1.81 11.47 -12.03
CA ARG A 865 0.99 11.68 -10.83
C ARG A 865 1.20 13.08 -10.27
N ALA A 866 0.12 13.70 -9.78
CA ALA A 866 0.19 14.95 -9.05
C ALA A 866 -0.58 14.87 -7.73
N SER A 867 -0.03 15.52 -6.71
CA SER A 867 -0.64 15.74 -5.40
C SER A 867 -0.54 17.21 -5.09
N ILE A 868 -1.64 17.87 -4.77
CA ILE A 868 -1.68 19.33 -4.62
C ILE A 868 -2.36 19.68 -3.30
N GLY A 869 -1.71 20.55 -2.51
CA GLY A 869 -2.21 21.08 -1.26
C GLY A 869 -1.90 20.22 -0.04
N ASN A 870 -1.00 19.25 -0.16
CA ASN A 870 -0.41 18.54 0.99
C ASN A 870 0.78 19.34 1.54
N TYR A 871 0.96 19.26 2.85
CA TYR A 871 2.04 19.91 3.57
C TYR A 871 2.81 18.90 4.42
N VAL A 872 4.07 19.20 4.67
CA VAL A 872 4.98 18.37 5.47
C VAL A 872 5.75 19.28 6.44
N TYR A 873 5.88 18.86 7.67
CA TYR A 873 6.76 19.46 8.65
C TYR A 873 8.19 18.96 8.40
N ASN A 874 9.08 19.85 7.99
CA ASN A 874 10.48 19.55 7.71
C ASN A 874 11.30 19.53 9.01
N GLN A 875 11.37 18.36 9.64
CA GLN A 875 12.08 18.21 10.90
C GLN A 875 13.60 18.29 10.73
N PHE A 876 14.14 17.93 9.54
CA PHE A 876 15.56 18.10 9.27
C PHE A 876 15.99 19.56 9.30
N GLU A 877 15.24 20.43 8.62
CA GLU A 877 15.52 21.86 8.67
C GLU A 877 15.32 22.42 10.07
N GLN A 878 14.28 21.99 10.78
CA GLN A 878 14.02 22.37 12.16
C GLN A 878 15.17 21.97 13.09
N ALA A 879 15.81 20.83 12.89
CA ALA A 879 16.91 20.32 13.69
C ALA A 879 18.26 21.02 13.42
N GLN A 880 18.36 21.84 12.35
CA GLN A 880 19.59 22.55 11.95
C GLN A 880 19.86 23.76 12.86
N ARG A 881 20.12 23.53 14.15
CA ARG A 881 20.34 24.57 15.14
C ARG A 881 21.71 24.46 15.77
N LEU A 882 22.33 25.63 16.06
CA LEU A 882 23.46 25.74 16.96
C LEU A 882 22.91 25.98 18.38
N LYS A 883 23.11 25.06 19.28
CA LYS A 883 22.82 25.29 20.70
C LYS A 883 24.00 26.02 21.32
N THR A 884 23.74 27.22 21.86
CA THR A 884 24.79 28.07 22.43
C THR A 884 24.84 28.10 23.95
N THR A 885 23.83 27.62 24.64
CA THR A 885 23.79 27.71 26.07
C THR A 885 24.49 26.56 26.76
N GLY A 886 25.61 26.90 27.40
CA GLY A 886 26.35 26.07 28.33
C GLY A 886 26.80 24.76 27.75
N SER A 887 28.03 24.74 27.29
CA SER A 887 28.70 23.55 26.76
C SER A 887 27.83 22.69 25.89
N LEU A 888 27.88 22.88 24.64
CA LEU A 888 27.43 21.96 23.55
C LEU A 888 27.77 20.50 23.83
N TRP A 889 28.72 20.26 24.67
CA TRP A 889 29.24 19.02 25.16
C TRP A 889 28.34 18.27 26.13
N CYS A 890 27.57 18.97 26.94
CA CYS A 890 26.84 18.34 28.02
C CYS A 890 25.39 18.01 27.70
N GLN A 891 24.88 18.47 26.58
CA GLN A 891 23.44 18.32 26.23
C GLN A 891 23.15 17.56 24.92
N GLY A 892 24.07 16.75 24.48
CA GLY A 892 23.76 15.75 23.44
C GLY A 892 23.57 16.28 22.03
N SER A 893 23.93 17.51 21.75
CA SER A 893 23.90 18.07 20.41
C SER A 893 25.29 18.35 19.91
N PHE A 894 26.12 17.31 19.90
CA PHE A 894 27.42 17.43 19.30
C PHE A 894 27.28 17.78 17.82
N PHE A 895 28.07 18.77 17.46
CA PHE A 895 28.42 19.23 16.13
C PHE A 895 27.61 18.56 15.03
N VAL A 896 26.42 19.09 14.87
CA VAL A 896 25.55 18.67 13.75
C VAL A 896 26.02 19.42 12.53
N ASN A 897 26.29 18.73 11.45
CA ASN A 897 26.50 19.35 10.16
C ASN A 897 25.24 20.15 9.74
N ARG A 898 25.40 21.12 8.84
CA ARG A 898 24.35 22.05 8.48
C ARG A 898 24.12 22.15 6.99
N TYR A 899 22.92 22.50 6.60
CA TYR A 899 22.68 23.04 5.27
C TYR A 899 23.52 24.27 5.02
N VAL A 900 24.09 24.38 3.82
CA VAL A 900 24.73 25.60 3.34
C VAL A 900 23.78 26.81 3.44
N LYS A 901 22.48 26.59 3.29
CA LYS A 901 21.42 27.61 3.39
C LYS A 901 20.73 27.69 4.74
N SER A 902 21.29 27.10 5.79
CA SER A 902 20.69 27.08 7.13
C SER A 902 20.47 28.51 7.66
N LEU A 903 19.36 28.68 8.39
CA LEU A 903 19.04 29.95 9.06
C LEU A 903 20.03 30.34 10.17
N GLY A 904 20.86 29.39 10.63
CA GLY A 904 21.78 29.60 11.71
C GLY A 904 21.15 29.83 13.07
N TRP A 905 19.95 29.33 13.29
CA TRP A 905 19.23 29.50 14.56
C TRP A 905 19.91 28.79 15.71
N MET A 906 19.86 29.43 16.90
CA MET A 906 20.57 29.06 18.10
C MET A 906 19.65 28.57 19.23
N SER A 907 18.38 29.01 19.23
CA SER A 907 17.45 28.75 20.31
C SER A 907 16.79 27.36 20.20
N ASP A 908 16.62 26.72 21.35
CA ASP A 908 15.88 25.46 21.52
C ASP A 908 14.47 25.66 22.10
N ALA A 909 13.99 26.90 22.13
CA ALA A 909 12.67 27.23 22.62
C ALA A 909 11.56 26.60 21.79
N ASN A 910 10.43 26.21 22.41
CA ASN A 910 9.28 25.61 21.74
C ASN A 910 8.74 26.51 20.63
N SER A 911 8.71 27.84 20.82
CA SER A 911 8.31 28.79 19.79
C SER A 911 9.14 28.69 18.51
N SER A 912 10.45 28.41 18.63
CA SER A 912 11.33 28.20 17.47
C SER A 912 11.14 26.82 16.86
N LYS A 913 10.86 25.77 17.66
CA LYS A 913 10.66 24.40 17.17
C LYS A 913 9.31 24.21 16.50
N LEU A 914 8.26 24.78 17.07
CA LEU A 914 6.87 24.51 16.68
C LEU A 914 6.32 25.58 15.73
N SER A 915 7.19 26.28 15.00
CA SER A 915 6.80 27.33 14.06
C SER A 915 6.24 26.78 12.76
N ASP A 916 5.25 27.46 12.17
CA ASP A 916 4.67 27.18 10.85
C ASP A 916 5.68 27.38 9.69
N TYR A 917 6.82 28.01 9.93
CA TYR A 917 7.92 28.11 8.98
C TYR A 917 8.39 26.74 8.49
N PHE A 918 8.42 25.74 9.36
CA PHE A 918 8.84 24.38 9.01
C PHE A 918 7.73 23.54 8.35
N VAL A 919 6.51 24.07 8.26
CA VAL A 919 5.41 23.43 7.54
C VAL A 919 5.47 23.83 6.07
N GLN A 920 6.16 23.04 5.27
CA GLN A 920 6.43 23.33 3.87
C GLN A 920 5.37 22.74 2.94
N ASN A 921 5.16 23.41 1.79
CA ASN A 921 4.26 22.91 0.74
C ASN A 921 4.92 21.73 0.01
N ALA A 922 4.36 20.54 0.18
CA ALA A 922 4.83 19.30 -0.42
C ALA A 922 4.04 18.87 -1.66
N SER A 923 3.32 19.81 -2.30
CA SER A 923 2.69 19.53 -3.59
C SER A 923 3.72 19.12 -4.63
N PHE A 924 3.35 18.16 -5.47
CA PHE A 924 4.28 17.65 -6.49
C PHE A 924 3.60 17.24 -7.79
N LEU A 925 4.39 17.21 -8.85
CA LEU A 925 4.17 16.49 -10.10
C LEU A 925 5.31 15.50 -10.29
N LYS A 926 5.00 14.20 -10.37
CA LYS A 926 5.96 13.12 -10.60
C LYS A 926 5.71 12.41 -11.93
N MET A 927 6.78 12.06 -12.64
CA MET A 927 6.72 11.05 -13.69
C MET A 927 7.14 9.72 -13.06
N ASP A 928 6.15 8.84 -12.86
CA ASP A 928 6.36 7.56 -12.20
C ASP A 928 7.16 6.60 -13.08
N ASN A 929 6.87 6.57 -14.39
CA ASN A 929 7.62 5.76 -15.34
C ASN A 929 7.51 6.28 -16.78
N ILE A 930 8.51 5.92 -17.57
CA ILE A 930 8.50 5.95 -19.04
C ILE A 930 9.03 4.61 -19.55
N THR A 931 8.35 3.99 -20.51
CA THR A 931 8.67 2.66 -21.03
C THR A 931 8.65 2.67 -22.56
N LEU A 932 9.71 2.13 -23.18
CA LEU A 932 9.81 1.89 -24.60
C LEU A 932 9.92 0.38 -24.84
N GLY A 933 9.09 -0.19 -25.70
CA GLY A 933 9.08 -1.61 -25.99
C GLY A 933 9.09 -1.93 -27.46
N TYR A 934 9.55 -3.14 -27.78
CA TYR A 934 9.49 -3.75 -29.08
C TYR A 934 8.89 -5.15 -28.96
N SER A 935 7.75 -5.39 -29.61
CA SER A 935 7.08 -6.69 -29.66
C SER A 935 7.44 -7.43 -30.93
N PHE A 936 7.67 -8.73 -30.82
CA PHE A 936 8.01 -9.59 -31.94
C PHE A 936 7.19 -10.85 -31.94
N ASN A 937 6.82 -11.34 -33.14
CA ASN A 937 6.11 -12.59 -33.34
C ASN A 937 6.97 -13.49 -34.23
N ASN A 938 7.00 -14.79 -33.94
CA ASN A 938 7.74 -15.77 -34.75
C ASN A 938 9.20 -15.37 -35.02
N LEU A 939 9.93 -15.04 -33.96
CA LEU A 939 11.35 -14.59 -34.06
C LEU A 939 12.21 -15.60 -34.83
N PHE A 940 11.93 -16.90 -34.66
CA PHE A 940 12.65 -17.97 -35.33
C PHE A 940 11.71 -18.73 -36.27
N LYS A 941 12.02 -18.77 -37.56
CA LYS A 941 11.23 -19.45 -38.59
C LYS A 941 11.46 -20.96 -38.68
N ALA A 942 12.52 -21.49 -38.01
CA ALA A 942 12.90 -22.91 -38.01
C ALA A 942 13.55 -23.33 -36.71
N GLY A 943 13.56 -24.65 -36.42
CA GLY A 943 14.17 -25.23 -35.24
C GLY A 943 13.24 -25.33 -34.02
N SER A 944 13.77 -25.73 -32.87
CA SER A 944 13.03 -25.94 -31.61
C SER A 944 12.45 -24.63 -31.03
N TRP A 945 12.85 -23.47 -31.56
CA TRP A 945 12.44 -22.13 -31.14
C TRP A 945 11.42 -21.48 -32.09
N LYS A 946 10.88 -22.28 -33.03
CA LYS A 946 9.83 -21.79 -33.93
C LYS A 946 8.57 -21.42 -33.17
N GLY A 947 8.04 -20.22 -33.43
CA GLY A 947 6.75 -19.80 -32.85
C GLY A 947 6.90 -18.94 -31.57
N ILE A 948 8.11 -18.65 -31.07
CA ILE A 948 8.30 -17.78 -29.91
C ILE A 948 7.85 -16.37 -30.26
N SER A 949 6.92 -15.88 -29.48
CA SER A 949 6.48 -14.49 -29.48
C SER A 949 6.92 -13.80 -28.17
N GLY A 950 7.11 -12.49 -28.23
CA GLY A 950 7.53 -11.80 -27.03
C GLY A 950 7.71 -10.32 -27.20
N ARG A 951 8.19 -9.68 -26.14
CA ARG A 951 8.48 -8.25 -26.08
C ARG A 951 9.75 -8.01 -25.28
N VAL A 952 10.63 -7.18 -25.81
CA VAL A 952 11.78 -6.60 -25.09
C VAL A 952 11.46 -5.13 -24.80
N TYR A 953 11.78 -4.66 -23.61
CA TYR A 953 11.47 -3.28 -23.23
C TYR A 953 12.50 -2.70 -22.27
N GLY A 954 12.70 -1.38 -22.38
CA GLY A 954 13.43 -0.57 -21.42
C GLY A 954 12.47 0.36 -20.70
N SER A 955 12.68 0.55 -19.40
CA SER A 955 11.86 1.47 -18.60
C SER A 955 12.72 2.26 -17.62
N VAL A 956 12.35 3.51 -17.38
CA VAL A 956 12.89 4.32 -16.30
C VAL A 956 11.76 4.63 -15.34
N SER A 957 11.97 4.36 -14.05
CA SER A 957 11.00 4.62 -13.00
C SER A 957 11.47 5.76 -12.09
N ASN A 958 10.51 6.50 -11.51
CA ASN A 958 10.74 7.69 -10.68
C ASN A 958 11.60 8.75 -11.42
N VAL A 959 11.23 9.05 -12.68
CA VAL A 959 12.01 9.83 -13.64
C VAL A 959 12.32 11.23 -13.12
N PHE A 960 11.27 11.99 -12.74
CA PHE A 960 11.44 13.31 -12.14
C PHE A 960 10.35 13.59 -11.09
N THR A 961 10.64 14.55 -10.23
CA THR A 961 9.70 15.12 -9.26
C THR A 961 9.85 16.64 -9.29
N ILE A 962 8.78 17.35 -9.62
CA ILE A 962 8.69 18.80 -9.53
C ILE A 962 7.94 19.13 -8.24
N THR A 963 8.59 19.83 -7.33
CA THR A 963 8.02 20.20 -6.01
C THR A 963 8.69 21.46 -5.49
N LYS A 964 8.02 22.15 -4.57
CA LYS A 964 8.60 23.24 -3.77
C LYS A 964 9.15 22.77 -2.42
N TYR A 965 9.02 21.48 -2.13
CA TYR A 965 9.49 20.88 -0.89
C TYR A 965 11.02 20.70 -0.93
N ASP A 966 11.69 21.16 0.12
CA ASP A 966 13.17 21.15 0.17
C ASP A 966 13.75 19.80 0.57
N GLY A 967 12.98 18.92 1.24
CA GLY A 967 13.40 17.58 1.65
C GLY A 967 13.69 16.61 0.52
N LEU A 968 14.04 15.38 0.86
CA LEU A 968 14.43 14.34 -0.11
C LEU A 968 13.27 13.85 -0.97
N ASP A 969 12.07 13.75 -0.40
CA ASP A 969 10.86 13.32 -1.08
C ASP A 969 9.61 14.01 -0.49
N PRO A 970 8.71 14.59 -1.30
CA PRO A 970 7.50 15.25 -0.82
C PRO A 970 6.40 14.28 -0.34
N GLU A 971 6.52 12.98 -0.61
CA GLU A 971 5.54 11.97 -0.17
C GLU A 971 5.90 11.42 1.22
N VAL A 972 5.55 12.18 2.26
CA VAL A 972 5.74 11.83 3.66
C VAL A 972 4.37 11.55 4.29
N VAL A 973 4.05 10.29 4.53
CA VAL A 973 2.72 9.84 4.98
C VAL A 973 2.40 10.31 6.39
N SER A 974 3.40 10.33 7.30
CA SER A 974 3.23 10.84 8.67
C SER A 974 2.99 12.34 8.73
N GLY A 975 3.35 13.08 7.66
CA GLY A 975 3.40 14.53 7.65
C GLY A 975 4.64 15.13 8.33
N ILE A 976 5.54 14.30 8.88
CA ILE A 976 6.77 14.71 9.56
C ILE A 976 7.94 14.02 8.87
N ASP A 977 8.83 14.81 8.25
CA ASP A 977 10.02 14.28 7.58
C ASP A 977 11.20 14.22 8.55
N ASN A 978 11.50 13.01 9.01
CA ASN A 978 12.53 12.77 10.02
C ASN A 978 13.46 11.59 9.75
N ASN A 979 13.45 10.93 8.63
CA ASN A 979 14.35 9.83 8.22
C ASN A 979 13.76 9.05 7.03
N VAL A 980 13.21 9.77 6.06
CA VAL A 980 12.61 9.12 4.89
C VAL A 980 13.69 8.47 4.04
N TYR A 981 13.59 7.16 3.85
CA TYR A 981 14.42 6.44 2.90
C TYR A 981 14.06 6.92 1.48
N PRO A 982 15.00 7.59 0.75
CA PRO A 982 14.68 8.23 -0.52
C PRO A 982 14.38 7.19 -1.60
N ARG A 983 13.43 7.52 -2.48
CA ARG A 983 13.12 6.69 -3.65
C ARG A 983 14.17 6.88 -4.73
N PRO A 984 14.78 5.78 -5.24
CA PRO A 984 15.79 5.84 -6.29
C PRO A 984 15.17 6.16 -7.64
N ILE A 985 15.99 6.68 -8.55
CA ILE A 985 15.75 6.53 -9.98
C ILE A 985 16.16 5.11 -10.39
N THR A 986 15.33 4.44 -11.19
CA THR A 986 15.58 3.04 -11.56
C THR A 986 15.49 2.83 -13.05
N PHE A 987 16.54 2.29 -13.64
CA PHE A 987 16.64 1.90 -15.04
C PHE A 987 16.39 0.38 -15.12
N LEU A 988 15.46 -0.04 -15.95
CA LEU A 988 15.06 -1.43 -16.09
C LEU A 988 15.12 -1.89 -17.54
N LEU A 989 15.66 -3.10 -17.75
CA LEU A 989 15.58 -3.84 -19.01
C LEU A 989 14.82 -5.13 -18.75
N GLY A 990 13.79 -5.42 -19.56
CA GLY A 990 12.96 -6.59 -19.38
C GLY A 990 12.61 -7.31 -20.68
N VAL A 991 12.24 -8.58 -20.53
CA VAL A 991 11.79 -9.46 -21.61
C VAL A 991 10.59 -10.27 -21.15
N ASN A 992 9.58 -10.38 -22.04
CA ASN A 992 8.46 -11.29 -21.90
C ASN A 992 8.47 -12.25 -23.08
N LEU A 993 8.36 -13.54 -22.83
CA LEU A 993 8.39 -14.61 -23.86
C LEU A 993 7.21 -15.52 -23.67
N ASN A 994 6.60 -15.94 -24.77
CA ASN A 994 5.55 -16.96 -24.85
C ASN A 994 6.00 -18.06 -25.80
N PHE A 995 5.89 -19.32 -25.33
CA PHE A 995 6.35 -20.53 -26.00
C PHE A 995 5.20 -21.40 -26.40
#